data_d835e41759a1d757f253d8854d8f40ef
#
_entry.id   d835e41759a1d757f253d8854d8f40ef
#
_cell.length_a   1.000
_cell.length_b   1.000
_cell.length_c   1.000
_cell.angle_alpha   90.00
_cell.angle_beta   90.00
_cell.angle_gamma   90.00
#
_symmetry.space_group_name_H-M   'P 1'
#
loop_
_entity.id
_entity.type
_entity.pdbx_description
1 polymer ?
#
loop_
_entity_poly.entity_id
_entity_poly.type
_entity_poly.pdbx_seq_one_letter_code
_entity_poly.pdbx_strand_id
1 'polypeptide(L)'
;MKTYLFRSHMKNTQRILLLIGCFWALLGSAQKDTNHHLWVNVIDAFTGQALSLDRNVKVDLLQLDSTVVSSAICRERRDQGSGERQMIVTFSVPLQKDPRFLLRASAAGYATKYVPVTLFWNKRFAESSKDISLRRTTASDAAYQLGEAKVTATKIKFYNKGDTLVYNADAFQLQEGSMLDGLISQLPGAELKPDGQIFVNGKKVESLLLNGRNFFKNDNTVLLDNLPAYMVHRVEVYNQESETSKLLGHKVDEGQLVMDIKLKRQYSIGWIGNTEWGYGTEKRYLGRLFALRFTPQSRLSVYGNLNNVNDRRKPDGNGGWGDFDPSGGLTATKRGGFDYSVYDKRNRFRLEGDVNASYTNNDNQWGGTSTDFLSSGDVFNAVSSRQQTSSLNLSTNHNWKYTNQTTNNGASFSPWFSYSHNDYHSNFRNGTFGVKPLDNYAEVLDSLFSPEWTTTVRHLIRRNGQQARGNSDGRDVGASYWTFIKIPQSRDGFSIDGHVQYVHSKSGEFNHFTYNHLEQEAMQTDFRNRYNYFHQQNTTVKARLKYFWHWTRNIYLNPSYTLQFKRSEGNHSLYRLEFLPESEGKDLGWLPSQMESLLQALDTDNSNESTLNNWSHQLTLDWQWNKYVKDENFRTLSSWNVTVRPDFVYETNRFDYRSANDPQHLTPGYWLPQFYFQLKRGTPSLRHRLDFDLSLITSAPSVTSLLRRTDTADPLHITVGNPDLKRKLDGNVSFNYRADQWLQRKERQLYGSAGWHITHNALAASYTYNRQTGVTTTQTVNVDGNWNAWMNLNFTLPLDRKHRLMFTTASSVNFYHTVDYASSREQEHPVRTTTRATLTSETLRLNYRYKSVNLGLTGAATYNHQASTLEGYASPNTWNVRYGLHAVVDLPWHLQLSSDLTMFTRRGYETASMNRDDLVWNARLSKSLWRNQLTLMVDAWDILGNLSNVNAGMNSRSMWEYYTNVIPRYAMFRLVYRLNRQPKKK
;
A
#
# COMPACT_ATOMS: atom_id res chain seq x y z
N MET A 1 -39.67 22.69 -28.58
CA MET A 1 -38.73 21.89 -27.76
C MET A 1 -37.48 22.63 -27.31
N LYS A 2 -37.08 23.76 -27.87
CA LYS A 2 -35.94 24.60 -27.45
C LYS A 2 -36.21 25.50 -26.25
N THR A 3 -37.45 25.79 -25.89
CA THR A 3 -37.82 26.73 -24.82
C THR A 3 -37.96 26.05 -23.46
N TYR A 4 -38.05 24.72 -23.38
CA TYR A 4 -38.14 23.97 -22.10
C TYR A 4 -36.78 23.66 -21.49
N LEU A 5 -35.74 23.53 -22.27
CA LEU A 5 -34.37 23.26 -21.80
C LEU A 5 -33.72 24.49 -21.15
N PHE A 6 -34.06 25.70 -21.57
CA PHE A 6 -33.53 26.94 -21.02
C PHE A 6 -34.09 27.29 -19.60
N ARG A 7 -35.33 26.89 -19.33
CA ARG A 7 -35.98 27.08 -18.01
C ARG A 7 -35.48 26.11 -16.92
N SER A 8 -35.02 24.93 -17.30
CA SER A 8 -34.48 23.94 -16.36
C SER A 8 -33.07 24.32 -15.91
N HIS A 9 -32.25 24.90 -16.77
CA HIS A 9 -30.90 25.37 -16.43
C HIS A 9 -30.92 26.61 -15.53
N MET A 10 -31.84 27.53 -15.70
CA MET A 10 -31.98 28.71 -14.82
C MET A 10 -32.41 28.35 -13.40
N LYS A 11 -33.26 27.36 -13.20
CA LYS A 11 -33.66 26.88 -11.86
C LYS A 11 -32.51 26.19 -11.09
N ASN A 12 -31.63 25.52 -11.76
CA ASN A 12 -30.47 24.85 -11.12
C ASN A 12 -29.37 25.86 -10.76
N THR A 13 -29.14 26.88 -11.59
CA THR A 13 -28.19 27.98 -11.29
C THR A 13 -28.67 28.83 -10.11
N GLN A 14 -29.98 29.08 -9.99
CA GLN A 14 -30.55 29.79 -8.82
C GLN A 14 -30.46 28.96 -7.54
N ARG A 15 -30.61 27.63 -7.61
CA ARG A 15 -30.40 26.74 -6.44
C ARG A 15 -28.94 26.67 -6.01
N ILE A 16 -28.01 26.69 -6.94
CA ILE A 16 -26.56 26.74 -6.64
C ILE A 16 -26.19 28.09 -6.04
N LEU A 17 -26.73 29.20 -6.56
CA LEU A 17 -26.53 30.54 -6.00
C LEU A 17 -27.18 30.71 -4.62
N LEU A 18 -28.33 30.07 -4.36
CA LEU A 18 -28.97 30.04 -3.04
C LEU A 18 -28.16 29.23 -2.03
N LEU A 19 -27.57 28.09 -2.45
CA LEU A 19 -26.66 27.31 -1.60
C LEU A 19 -25.38 28.10 -1.28
N ILE A 20 -24.83 28.84 -2.24
CA ILE A 20 -23.69 29.74 -2.03
C ILE A 20 -24.08 30.93 -1.12
N GLY A 21 -25.28 31.49 -1.29
CA GLY A 21 -25.79 32.57 -0.44
C GLY A 21 -26.06 32.12 1.01
N CYS A 22 -26.61 30.92 1.24
CA CYS A 22 -26.75 30.34 2.57
C CYS A 22 -25.38 30.03 3.22
N PHE A 23 -24.37 29.70 2.43
CA PHE A 23 -23.00 29.50 2.92
C PHE A 23 -22.36 30.81 3.41
N TRP A 24 -22.69 31.96 2.77
CA TRP A 24 -22.22 33.30 3.19
C TRP A 24 -22.90 33.80 4.45
N ALA A 25 -24.15 33.45 4.68
CA ALA A 25 -24.90 33.85 5.88
C ALA A 25 -24.42 33.16 7.17
N LEU A 26 -23.76 32.03 7.09
CA LEU A 26 -23.15 31.31 8.22
C LEU A 26 -21.81 31.89 8.71
N LEU A 27 -21.28 32.90 8.04
CA LEU A 27 -19.94 33.50 8.31
C LEU A 27 -20.02 34.73 9.24
N GLY A 28 -21.17 35.11 9.76
CA GLY A 28 -21.33 36.30 10.58
C GLY A 28 -21.26 36.03 12.09
N SER A 29 -20.14 36.38 12.67
CA SER A 29 -19.86 37.03 13.97
C SER A 29 -18.57 36.51 14.60
N ALA A 30 -17.48 37.19 14.34
CA ALA A 30 -16.23 37.04 15.09
C ALA A 30 -16.14 38.14 16.14
N GLN A 31 -16.16 37.75 17.40
CA GLN A 31 -15.87 38.62 18.55
C GLN A 31 -14.42 39.12 18.47
N LYS A 32 -14.18 40.39 18.63
CA LYS A 32 -12.87 41.02 18.64
C LYS A 32 -12.12 40.63 19.92
N ASP A 33 -11.18 39.69 19.83
CA ASP A 33 -10.21 39.44 20.89
C ASP A 33 -8.94 40.27 20.59
N THR A 34 -8.50 41.08 21.53
CA THR A 34 -7.34 41.98 21.39
C THR A 34 -6.06 41.30 21.92
N ASN A 35 -6.15 40.15 22.57
CA ASN A 35 -5.07 39.43 23.18
C ASN A 35 -4.68 38.21 22.34
N HIS A 36 -3.38 37.89 22.33
CA HIS A 36 -2.87 36.63 21.81
C HIS A 36 -2.74 35.62 22.94
N HIS A 37 -3.36 34.46 22.81
CA HIS A 37 -3.25 33.34 23.76
C HIS A 37 -2.16 32.36 23.33
N LEU A 38 -1.07 32.29 24.11
CA LEU A 38 0.04 31.38 23.89
C LEU A 38 -0.01 30.22 24.89
N TRP A 39 -0.10 29.01 24.39
CA TRP A 39 -0.07 27.77 25.14
C TRP A 39 1.33 27.20 25.10
N VAL A 40 1.90 26.88 26.26
CA VAL A 40 3.22 26.25 26.36
C VAL A 40 3.09 24.94 27.11
N ASN A 41 3.48 23.85 26.49
CA ASN A 41 3.57 22.54 27.11
C ASN A 41 5.04 22.16 27.32
N VAL A 42 5.42 21.73 28.52
CA VAL A 42 6.80 21.39 28.85
C VAL A 42 6.93 19.89 29.07
N ILE A 43 7.83 19.29 28.31
CA ILE A 43 8.05 17.85 28.27
C ILE A 43 9.52 17.50 28.54
N ASP A 44 9.76 16.32 29.07
CA ASP A 44 11.09 15.76 29.19
C ASP A 44 11.62 15.37 27.81
N ALA A 45 12.76 15.92 27.40
CA ALA A 45 13.35 15.68 26.09
C ALA A 45 13.69 14.22 25.80
N PHE A 46 13.81 13.42 26.83
CA PHE A 46 14.18 12.02 26.75
C PHE A 46 12.95 11.10 26.68
N THR A 47 11.97 11.33 27.55
CA THR A 47 10.77 10.48 27.65
C THR A 47 9.64 10.95 26.75
N GLY A 48 9.67 12.22 26.31
CA GLY A 48 8.56 12.87 25.62
C GLY A 48 7.33 13.08 26.50
N GLN A 49 7.41 12.81 27.79
CA GLN A 49 6.31 12.94 28.75
C GLN A 49 6.38 14.23 29.54
N ALA A 50 5.25 14.62 30.12
CA ALA A 50 5.21 15.76 31.04
C ALA A 50 6.15 15.55 32.24
N LEU A 51 6.78 16.63 32.72
CA LEU A 51 7.59 16.61 33.91
C LEU A 51 6.70 16.37 35.16
N SER A 52 7.28 15.86 36.25
CA SER A 52 6.53 15.69 37.49
C SER A 52 6.35 17.04 38.24
N LEU A 53 5.26 17.18 38.99
CA LEU A 53 4.88 18.42 39.72
C LEU A 53 5.92 18.90 40.71
N ASP A 54 6.65 17.97 41.33
CA ASP A 54 7.73 18.24 42.28
C ASP A 54 8.93 18.99 41.66
N ARG A 55 8.97 19.12 40.35
CA ARG A 55 10.04 19.80 39.62
C ARG A 55 9.88 21.30 39.45
N ASN A 56 8.77 21.91 39.95
CA ASN A 56 8.51 23.34 39.88
C ASN A 56 8.79 23.92 38.47
N VAL A 57 8.12 23.38 37.46
CA VAL A 57 8.32 23.80 36.08
C VAL A 57 7.83 25.23 35.87
N LYS A 58 8.74 26.14 35.64
CA LYS A 58 8.47 27.56 35.40
C LYS A 58 8.74 27.94 33.97
N VAL A 59 7.84 28.70 33.37
CA VAL A 59 8.02 29.29 32.04
C VAL A 59 7.88 30.80 32.15
N ASP A 60 8.84 31.52 31.62
CA ASP A 60 8.83 32.95 31.49
C ASP A 60 8.74 33.36 30.05
N LEU A 61 7.87 34.30 29.73
CA LEU A 61 7.79 34.97 28.44
C LEU A 61 8.62 36.26 28.54
N LEU A 62 9.64 36.37 27.70
CA LEU A 62 10.61 37.44 27.69
C LEU A 62 10.54 38.23 26.39
N GLN A 63 10.87 39.53 26.43
CA GLN A 63 11.25 40.28 25.26
C GLN A 63 12.65 39.84 24.77
N LEU A 64 13.07 40.33 23.58
CA LEU A 64 14.39 39.96 23.06
C LEU A 64 15.56 40.54 23.86
N ASP A 65 15.32 41.55 24.63
CA ASP A 65 16.27 42.15 25.56
C ASP A 65 16.35 41.41 26.94
N SER A 66 15.64 40.27 27.04
CA SER A 66 15.53 39.42 28.24
C SER A 66 14.67 39.99 29.37
N THR A 67 13.94 41.10 29.15
CA THR A 67 12.96 41.60 30.14
C THR A 67 11.74 40.63 30.21
N VAL A 68 11.32 40.33 31.45
CA VAL A 68 10.21 39.41 31.69
C VAL A 68 8.89 40.13 31.44
N VAL A 69 8.16 39.66 30.45
CA VAL A 69 6.79 40.13 30.11
C VAL A 69 5.76 39.46 31.02
N SER A 70 5.89 38.18 31.20
CA SER A 70 5.04 37.36 32.05
C SER A 70 5.76 36.12 32.53
N SER A 71 5.43 35.66 33.73
CA SER A 71 6.03 34.48 34.32
C SER A 71 4.96 33.62 34.97
N ALA A 72 4.98 32.34 34.76
CA ALA A 72 4.00 31.42 35.32
C ALA A 72 4.60 30.04 35.59
N ILE A 73 4.08 29.38 36.60
CA ILE A 73 4.42 28.00 36.94
C ILE A 73 3.45 27.08 36.18
N CYS A 74 3.97 26.07 35.52
CA CYS A 74 3.16 25.10 34.82
C CYS A 74 2.26 24.32 35.79
N ARG A 75 1.01 24.13 35.42
CA ARG A 75 0.05 23.30 36.14
C ARG A 75 -0.05 21.94 35.47
N GLU A 76 -0.14 20.91 36.30
CA GLU A 76 -0.47 19.59 35.79
C GLU A 76 -1.90 19.57 35.29
N ARG A 77 -2.08 19.18 34.08
CA ARG A 77 -3.36 18.89 33.47
C ARG A 77 -3.33 17.43 32.97
N ARG A 78 -4.33 16.66 33.33
CA ARG A 78 -4.54 15.39 32.68
C ARG A 78 -5.33 15.63 31.41
N ASP A 79 -4.76 15.25 30.28
CA ASP A 79 -5.50 15.18 29.03
C ASP A 79 -6.62 14.15 29.21
N GLN A 80 -7.86 14.58 29.14
CA GLN A 80 -9.01 13.69 29.36
C GLN A 80 -9.19 12.70 28.20
N GLY A 81 -8.54 12.95 27.07
CA GLY A 81 -8.54 12.05 25.91
C GLY A 81 -7.54 10.89 26.07
N SER A 82 -6.33 11.16 26.47
CA SER A 82 -5.24 10.18 26.62
C SER A 82 -4.98 9.75 28.05
N GLY A 83 -5.54 10.46 29.07
CA GLY A 83 -5.18 10.27 30.47
C GLY A 83 -3.74 10.70 30.81
N GLU A 84 -3.00 11.23 29.82
CA GLU A 84 -1.61 11.64 30.01
C GLU A 84 -1.53 12.96 30.77
N ARG A 85 -0.49 13.04 31.60
CA ARG A 85 -0.16 14.28 32.30
C ARG A 85 0.47 15.24 31.31
N GLN A 86 -0.01 16.49 31.32
CA GLN A 86 0.59 17.60 30.56
C GLN A 86 0.98 18.69 31.55
N MET A 87 2.18 19.26 31.38
CA MET A 87 2.66 20.42 32.14
C MET A 87 2.45 21.67 31.30
N ILE A 88 1.31 22.34 31.51
CA ILE A 88 0.84 23.42 30.65
C ILE A 88 0.82 24.76 31.41
N VAL A 89 1.20 25.80 30.67
CA VAL A 89 0.95 27.19 31.06
C VAL A 89 0.36 27.96 29.88
N THR A 90 -0.49 28.94 30.17
CA THR A 90 -1.10 29.81 29.18
C THR A 90 -0.72 31.25 29.46
N PHE A 91 -0.26 31.98 28.45
CA PHE A 91 -0.02 33.41 28.49
C PHE A 91 -1.07 34.12 27.65
N SER A 92 -1.70 35.17 28.20
CA SER A 92 -2.55 36.07 27.47
C SER A 92 -1.76 37.37 27.25
N VAL A 93 -1.33 37.61 26.03
CA VAL A 93 -0.40 38.69 25.72
C VAL A 93 -1.14 39.77 24.93
N PRO A 94 -1.25 40.99 25.47
CA PRO A 94 -1.87 42.11 24.73
C PRO A 94 -1.00 42.52 23.55
N LEU A 95 -1.60 43.28 22.61
CA LEU A 95 -0.92 43.76 21.41
C LEU A 95 0.34 44.55 21.77
N GLN A 96 1.47 44.17 21.17
CA GLN A 96 2.74 44.86 21.33
C GLN A 96 3.37 45.21 19.96
N LYS A 97 4.26 46.20 19.96
CA LYS A 97 4.90 46.67 18.70
C LYS A 97 5.85 45.64 18.09
N ASP A 98 6.61 44.90 18.90
CA ASP A 98 7.44 43.80 18.43
C ASP A 98 6.75 42.46 18.69
N PRO A 99 6.47 41.66 17.69
CA PRO A 99 5.81 40.38 17.83
C PRO A 99 6.75 39.26 18.30
N ARG A 100 8.02 39.52 18.48
CA ARG A 100 9.05 38.51 18.79
C ARG A 100 9.31 38.43 20.28
N PHE A 101 9.23 37.20 20.80
CA PHE A 101 9.46 36.92 22.22
C PHE A 101 10.40 35.73 22.37
N LEU A 102 10.89 35.55 23.58
CA LEU A 102 11.71 34.40 23.97
C LEU A 102 11.01 33.70 25.14
N LEU A 103 10.74 32.41 25.02
CA LEU A 103 10.27 31.58 26.12
C LEU A 103 11.45 30.97 26.85
N ARG A 104 11.56 31.20 28.13
CA ARG A 104 12.54 30.56 29.04
C ARG A 104 11.81 29.51 29.87
N ALA A 105 12.08 28.22 29.64
CA ALA A 105 11.55 27.15 30.45
C ALA A 105 12.64 26.57 31.37
N SER A 106 12.34 26.45 32.66
CA SER A 106 13.24 25.93 33.70
C SER A 106 12.50 24.95 34.60
N ALA A 107 13.20 23.92 35.08
CA ALA A 107 12.70 22.95 36.04
C ALA A 107 13.85 22.39 36.86
N ALA A 108 13.60 22.00 38.15
CA ALA A 108 14.61 21.40 39.00
C ALA A 108 15.18 20.10 38.40
N GLY A 109 16.51 20.04 38.23
CA GLY A 109 17.22 18.91 37.63
C GLY A 109 17.19 18.88 36.08
N TYR A 110 16.79 20.00 35.42
CA TYR A 110 16.82 20.16 34.00
C TYR A 110 17.60 21.40 33.56
N ALA A 111 18.22 21.35 32.42
CA ALA A 111 18.88 22.50 31.82
C ALA A 111 17.83 23.51 31.32
N THR A 112 17.98 24.76 31.71
CA THR A 112 17.14 25.86 31.25
C THR A 112 17.21 25.97 29.72
N LYS A 113 16.04 26.10 29.07
CA LYS A 113 15.96 26.20 27.60
C LYS A 113 15.27 27.50 27.19
N TYR A 114 15.84 28.13 26.20
CA TYR A 114 15.28 29.32 25.55
C TYR A 114 14.75 28.94 24.19
N VAL A 115 13.51 29.37 23.87
CA VAL A 115 12.84 29.06 22.61
C VAL A 115 12.23 30.34 22.05
N PRO A 116 12.64 30.81 20.88
CA PRO A 116 12.03 31.98 20.24
C PRO A 116 10.59 31.67 19.81
N VAL A 117 9.71 32.66 20.01
CA VAL A 117 8.31 32.60 19.59
C VAL A 117 7.92 33.96 19.02
N THR A 118 7.14 33.93 17.92
CA THR A 118 6.58 35.11 17.31
C THR A 118 5.07 35.07 17.44
N LEU A 119 4.49 36.10 18.05
CA LEU A 119 3.05 36.24 18.26
C LEU A 119 2.46 37.20 17.24
N PHE A 120 1.24 36.91 16.76
CA PHE A 120 0.55 37.74 15.78
C PHE A 120 -0.80 38.16 16.33
N TRP A 121 -1.04 39.49 16.45
CA TRP A 121 -2.30 40.08 16.90
C TRP A 121 -3.08 40.63 15.69
N ASN A 122 -3.35 39.92 14.69
CA ASN A 122 -4.27 40.37 13.68
C ASN A 122 -5.68 39.78 13.98
N LYS A 123 -6.72 40.39 13.43
CA LYS A 123 -8.12 39.93 13.59
C LYS A 123 -8.34 38.48 13.24
N ARG A 124 -7.33 37.81 12.71
CA ARG A 124 -7.38 36.45 12.20
C ARG A 124 -6.70 35.43 13.10
N PHE A 125 -5.77 35.84 13.99
CA PHE A 125 -4.91 34.91 14.72
C PHE A 125 -4.57 35.40 16.11
N ALA A 126 -5.26 34.88 17.10
CA ALA A 126 -5.06 35.22 18.51
C ALA A 126 -4.62 34.03 19.40
N GLU A 127 -4.24 32.90 18.81
CA GLU A 127 -3.81 31.72 19.56
C GLU A 127 -2.62 31.03 18.90
N SER A 128 -1.70 30.49 19.72
CA SER A 128 -0.61 29.62 19.29
C SER A 128 -0.26 28.65 20.42
N SER A 129 0.32 27.49 20.06
CA SER A 129 0.85 26.51 20.99
C SER A 129 2.30 26.22 20.74
N LYS A 130 3.08 25.94 21.79
CA LYS A 130 4.50 25.62 21.72
C LYS A 130 4.87 24.51 22.69
N ASP A 131 5.45 23.42 22.21
CA ASP A 131 6.04 22.38 23.03
C ASP A 131 7.52 22.70 23.30
N ILE A 132 7.92 22.65 24.56
CA ILE A 132 9.30 22.84 24.99
C ILE A 132 9.81 21.57 25.63
N SER A 133 10.82 20.96 25.05
CA SER A 133 11.48 19.77 25.60
C SER A 133 12.71 20.17 26.41
N LEU A 134 12.75 19.84 27.72
CA LEU A 134 13.86 20.09 28.61
C LEU A 134 14.80 18.88 28.73
N ARG A 135 16.11 19.10 28.76
CA ARG A 135 17.12 18.06 29.00
C ARG A 135 17.46 17.98 30.47
N ARG A 136 17.56 16.78 31.00
CA ARG A 136 18.03 16.54 32.36
C ARG A 136 19.50 16.96 32.49
N THR A 137 19.86 17.57 33.65
CA THR A 137 21.25 17.79 34.01
C THR A 137 21.84 16.50 34.58
N THR A 138 23.14 16.25 34.38
CA THR A 138 23.86 15.03 34.78
C THR A 138 23.83 14.71 36.27
N ALA A 139 23.54 15.69 37.11
CA ALA A 139 23.44 15.51 38.57
C ALA A 139 22.10 14.86 39.02
N SER A 140 21.09 14.75 38.16
CA SER A 140 19.78 14.18 38.52
C SER A 140 19.60 12.72 38.11
N ASP A 141 20.63 12.07 37.58
CA ASP A 141 20.61 10.65 37.19
C ASP A 141 20.79 9.68 38.38
N ALA A 142 20.74 10.15 39.62
CA ALA A 142 20.60 9.30 40.77
C ALA A 142 19.26 8.57 40.67
N ALA A 143 19.35 7.31 40.27
CA ALA A 143 18.23 6.42 40.10
C ALA A 143 17.41 6.33 41.40
N TYR A 144 16.20 6.83 41.41
CA TYR A 144 15.17 6.29 42.26
C TYR A 144 14.87 4.88 41.78
N GLN A 145 15.49 3.88 42.38
CA GLN A 145 15.00 2.52 42.37
C GLN A 145 13.70 2.54 43.18
N LEU A 146 12.59 2.82 42.48
CA LEU A 146 11.28 2.44 42.97
C LEU A 146 11.27 0.92 42.98
N GLY A 147 11.09 0.34 44.16
CA GLY A 147 10.91 -1.09 44.35
C GLY A 147 9.85 -1.58 43.40
N GLU A 148 10.05 -2.74 42.82
CA GLU A 148 9.20 -3.41 41.84
C GLU A 148 7.81 -3.60 42.45
N ALA A 149 6.95 -2.62 42.30
CA ALA A 149 5.53 -2.79 42.57
C ALA A 149 5.00 -3.70 41.44
N LYS A 150 4.85 -4.97 41.72
CA LYS A 150 4.26 -5.98 40.86
C LYS A 150 2.76 -5.68 40.72
N VAL A 151 2.43 -4.69 39.89
CA VAL A 151 1.05 -4.37 39.54
C VAL A 151 0.56 -5.46 38.58
N THR A 152 -0.20 -6.41 39.09
CA THR A 152 -0.91 -7.44 38.33
C THR A 152 -2.14 -6.91 37.63
N ALA A 153 -2.11 -5.70 37.09
CA ALA A 153 -3.16 -5.17 36.24
C ALA A 153 -2.93 -5.61 34.81
N THR A 154 -3.97 -6.11 34.16
CA THR A 154 -3.96 -6.44 32.71
C THR A 154 -3.60 -5.18 31.93
N LYS A 155 -2.46 -5.18 31.24
CA LYS A 155 -2.02 -4.03 30.46
C LYS A 155 -3.03 -3.75 29.34
N ILE A 156 -3.41 -2.49 29.18
CA ILE A 156 -4.27 -2.04 28.07
C ILE A 156 -3.56 -2.28 26.74
N LYS A 157 -4.20 -2.98 25.80
CA LYS A 157 -3.61 -3.37 24.53
C LYS A 157 -3.42 -2.18 23.59
N PHE A 158 -4.44 -1.30 23.50
CA PHE A 158 -4.38 -0.12 22.64
C PHE A 158 -5.25 1.01 23.19
N TYR A 159 -4.92 2.23 22.80
CA TYR A 159 -5.65 3.44 23.20
C TYR A 159 -5.40 4.56 22.17
N ASN A 160 -6.28 5.56 22.16
CA ASN A 160 -6.08 6.75 21.37
C ASN A 160 -5.50 7.88 22.23
N LYS A 161 -4.47 8.55 21.67
CA LYS A 161 -3.88 9.77 22.19
C LYS A 161 -4.15 10.89 21.19
N GLY A 162 -5.20 11.68 21.40
CA GLY A 162 -5.66 12.59 20.36
C GLY A 162 -6.01 11.84 19.07
N ASP A 163 -5.40 12.22 17.96
CA ASP A 163 -5.57 11.56 16.66
C ASP A 163 -4.63 10.35 16.45
N THR A 164 -3.78 10.03 17.44
CA THR A 164 -2.83 8.92 17.39
C THR A 164 -3.42 7.67 18.03
N LEU A 165 -3.44 6.57 17.31
CA LEU A 165 -3.76 5.25 17.84
C LEU A 165 -2.47 4.61 18.37
N VAL A 166 -2.44 4.30 19.67
CA VAL A 166 -1.27 3.76 20.35
C VAL A 166 -1.54 2.32 20.76
N TYR A 167 -0.71 1.40 20.33
CA TYR A 167 -0.71 0.01 20.76
C TYR A 167 0.45 -0.21 21.74
N ASN A 168 0.17 -0.83 22.87
CA ASN A 168 1.18 -1.17 23.88
C ASN A 168 1.76 -2.57 23.56
N ALA A 169 2.97 -2.63 23.01
CA ALA A 169 3.58 -3.89 22.58
C ALA A 169 3.70 -4.91 23.72
N ASP A 170 3.97 -4.46 24.96
CA ASP A 170 4.08 -5.34 26.12
C ASP A 170 2.74 -5.97 26.54
N ALA A 171 1.64 -5.55 25.96
CA ALA A 171 0.32 -6.13 26.20
C ALA A 171 0.00 -7.31 25.28
N PHE A 172 0.81 -7.54 24.26
CA PHE A 172 0.69 -8.67 23.32
C PHE A 172 1.68 -9.76 23.72
N GLN A 173 1.22 -11.00 23.72
CA GLN A 173 2.10 -12.15 23.95
C GLN A 173 2.61 -12.60 22.59
N LEU A 174 3.89 -12.52 22.42
CA LEU A 174 4.55 -12.89 21.19
C LEU A 174 5.38 -14.14 21.43
N GLN A 175 5.45 -14.96 20.42
CA GLN A 175 6.36 -16.09 20.43
C GLN A 175 7.79 -15.63 20.58
N GLU A 176 8.61 -16.42 21.23
CA GLU A 176 10.03 -16.20 21.24
C GLU A 176 10.58 -16.26 19.80
N GLY A 177 11.40 -15.29 19.47
CA GLY A 177 11.90 -15.13 18.10
C GLY A 177 10.97 -14.38 17.16
N SER A 178 9.78 -13.94 17.60
CA SER A 178 8.89 -13.12 16.77
C SER A 178 9.55 -11.82 16.37
N MET A 179 9.41 -11.46 15.12
CA MET A 179 9.81 -10.17 14.57
C MET A 179 8.63 -9.19 14.60
N LEU A 180 8.85 -7.99 14.09
CA LEU A 180 7.85 -6.93 14.10
C LEU A 180 6.56 -7.29 13.37
N ASP A 181 6.64 -8.05 12.28
CA ASP A 181 5.49 -8.56 11.53
C ASP A 181 4.54 -9.37 12.43
N GLY A 182 5.08 -10.25 13.29
CA GLY A 182 4.29 -11.01 14.26
C GLY A 182 3.60 -10.12 15.29
N LEU A 183 4.18 -8.98 15.67
CA LEU A 183 3.49 -8.00 16.50
C LEU A 183 2.38 -7.29 15.73
N ILE A 184 2.66 -6.80 14.52
CA ILE A 184 1.70 -6.02 13.74
C ILE A 184 0.47 -6.85 13.37
N SER A 185 0.64 -8.13 13.02
CA SER A 185 -0.47 -9.02 12.71
C SER A 185 -1.44 -9.26 13.87
N GLN A 186 -0.98 -9.01 15.13
CA GLN A 186 -1.84 -9.10 16.33
C GLN A 186 -2.55 -7.79 16.68
N LEU A 187 -2.17 -6.66 16.06
CA LEU A 187 -2.73 -5.37 16.42
C LEU A 187 -4.19 -5.28 15.98
N PRO A 188 -5.14 -4.99 16.87
CA PRO A 188 -6.54 -4.84 16.50
C PRO A 188 -6.75 -3.77 15.42
N GLY A 189 -7.46 -4.12 14.35
CA GLY A 189 -7.70 -3.24 13.21
C GLY A 189 -6.52 -3.07 12.26
N ALA A 190 -5.38 -3.72 12.50
CA ALA A 190 -4.27 -3.77 11.58
C ALA A 190 -4.35 -5.02 10.69
N GLU A 191 -4.06 -4.85 9.42
CA GLU A 191 -3.95 -5.90 8.42
C GLU A 191 -2.57 -5.80 7.78
N LEU A 192 -1.78 -6.86 7.86
CA LEU A 192 -0.50 -6.99 7.20
C LEU A 192 -0.68 -7.87 5.97
N LYS A 193 -0.47 -7.30 4.78
CA LYS A 193 -0.54 -8.04 3.53
C LYS A 193 0.75 -8.80 3.23
N PRO A 194 0.69 -9.84 2.40
CA PRO A 194 1.85 -10.64 2.03
C PRO A 194 3.03 -9.85 1.43
N ASP A 195 2.80 -8.75 0.76
CA ASP A 195 3.81 -7.86 0.18
C ASP A 195 4.45 -6.87 1.17
N GLY A 196 4.10 -6.96 2.47
CA GLY A 196 4.57 -6.05 3.52
C GLY A 196 3.79 -4.74 3.61
N GLN A 197 2.72 -4.56 2.83
CA GLN A 197 1.81 -3.44 3.01
C GLN A 197 1.00 -3.60 4.30
N ILE A 198 0.88 -2.50 5.03
CA ILE A 198 0.15 -2.45 6.29
C ILE A 198 -1.08 -1.57 6.08
N PHE A 199 -2.23 -2.07 6.47
CA PHE A 199 -3.46 -1.29 6.54
C PHE A 199 -3.89 -1.19 8.00
N VAL A 200 -4.34 -0.03 8.41
CA VAL A 200 -4.93 0.17 9.75
C VAL A 200 -6.31 0.77 9.56
N ASN A 201 -7.32 0.02 10.03
CA ASN A 201 -8.73 0.39 9.84
C ASN A 201 -9.07 0.67 8.36
N GLY A 202 -8.61 -0.19 7.45
CA GLY A 202 -8.85 -0.11 6.02
C GLY A 202 -8.03 0.97 5.28
N LYS A 203 -7.23 1.79 5.99
CA LYS A 203 -6.36 2.81 5.37
C LYS A 203 -4.93 2.30 5.29
N LYS A 204 -4.34 2.44 4.11
CA LYS A 204 -2.94 2.09 3.89
C LYS A 204 -2.01 2.96 4.73
N VAL A 205 -1.05 2.33 5.40
CA VAL A 205 0.08 2.99 6.05
C VAL A 205 1.13 3.29 4.99
N GLU A 206 1.40 4.56 4.76
CA GLU A 206 2.33 4.99 3.71
C GLU A 206 3.80 4.76 4.10
N SER A 207 4.12 4.84 5.38
CA SER A 207 5.49 4.67 5.86
C SER A 207 5.53 4.03 7.24
N LEU A 208 6.46 3.09 7.40
CA LEU A 208 6.82 2.50 8.68
C LEU A 208 8.02 3.27 9.25
N LEU A 209 7.85 3.84 10.44
CA LEU A 209 8.88 4.65 11.10
C LEU A 209 9.50 3.89 12.26
N LEU A 210 10.76 4.18 12.56
CA LEU A 210 11.44 3.72 13.74
C LEU A 210 11.86 4.92 14.61
N ASN A 211 11.25 5.05 15.80
CA ASN A 211 11.42 6.21 16.68
C ASN A 211 11.19 7.56 15.98
N GLY A 212 10.13 7.65 15.15
CA GLY A 212 9.72 8.85 14.42
C GLY A 212 10.51 9.13 13.14
N ARG A 213 11.27 8.17 12.63
CA ARG A 213 12.18 8.35 11.50
C ARG A 213 11.97 7.27 10.45
N ASN A 214 12.04 7.64 9.19
CA ASN A 214 11.98 6.67 8.09
C ASN A 214 13.07 5.61 8.26
N PHE A 215 12.72 4.38 7.91
CA PHE A 215 13.61 3.23 7.97
C PHE A 215 13.40 2.43 6.68
N PHE A 216 14.43 2.27 5.85
CA PHE A 216 14.34 1.70 4.52
C PHE A 216 13.11 2.20 3.78
N LYS A 217 13.20 3.41 3.26
CA LYS A 217 12.10 4.09 2.59
C LYS A 217 11.53 3.19 1.48
N ASN A 218 10.21 2.97 1.52
CA ASN A 218 9.45 2.12 0.60
C ASN A 218 9.66 0.60 0.72
N ASP A 219 10.47 0.11 1.67
CA ASP A 219 10.56 -1.31 1.95
C ASP A 219 10.30 -1.62 3.43
N ASN A 220 9.02 -1.74 3.78
CA ASN A 220 8.59 -2.08 5.13
C ASN A 220 9.06 -3.48 5.55
N THR A 221 9.30 -4.38 4.57
CA THR A 221 9.65 -5.78 4.86
C THR A 221 10.97 -5.90 5.62
N VAL A 222 11.91 -4.98 5.37
CA VAL A 222 13.19 -4.98 6.10
C VAL A 222 12.97 -4.80 7.61
N LEU A 223 12.12 -3.86 8.02
CA LEU A 223 11.84 -3.64 9.44
C LEU A 223 10.94 -4.75 10.00
N LEU A 224 9.95 -5.16 9.24
CA LEU A 224 9.00 -6.22 9.62
C LEU A 224 9.70 -7.54 9.91
N ASP A 225 10.62 -7.94 9.05
CA ASP A 225 11.26 -9.24 9.11
C ASP A 225 12.48 -9.29 10.04
N ASN A 226 13.09 -8.13 10.33
CA ASN A 226 14.39 -8.13 11.01
C ASN A 226 14.36 -7.45 12.38
N LEU A 227 13.39 -6.59 12.70
CA LEU A 227 13.31 -5.99 14.03
C LEU A 227 12.64 -6.95 15.01
N PRO A 228 13.34 -7.44 16.05
CA PRO A 228 12.73 -8.31 17.04
C PRO A 228 11.61 -7.59 17.82
N ALA A 229 10.45 -8.22 17.89
CA ALA A 229 9.26 -7.64 18.51
C ALA A 229 9.46 -7.30 20.01
N TYR A 230 10.30 -8.05 20.75
CA TYR A 230 10.57 -7.79 22.17
C TYR A 230 11.24 -6.42 22.43
N MET A 231 11.85 -5.81 21.41
CA MET A 231 12.47 -4.48 21.51
C MET A 231 11.44 -3.36 21.47
N VAL A 232 10.24 -3.63 20.97
CA VAL A 232 9.19 -2.63 20.79
C VAL A 232 8.53 -2.32 22.13
N HIS A 233 8.40 -1.04 22.45
CA HIS A 233 7.65 -0.56 23.59
C HIS A 233 6.19 -0.30 23.21
N ARG A 234 5.98 0.43 22.12
CA ARG A 234 4.65 0.76 21.61
C ARG A 234 4.68 1.01 20.10
N VAL A 235 3.54 0.84 19.47
CA VAL A 235 3.31 1.18 18.05
C VAL A 235 2.32 2.32 18.00
N GLU A 236 2.68 3.41 17.34
CA GLU A 236 1.88 4.62 17.21
C GLU A 236 1.43 4.77 15.75
N VAL A 237 0.14 4.90 15.51
CA VAL A 237 -0.43 5.13 14.16
C VAL A 237 -1.09 6.50 14.14
N TYR A 238 -0.60 7.36 13.26
CA TYR A 238 -1.08 8.74 13.17
C TYR A 238 -0.84 9.33 11.76
N ASN A 239 -1.57 10.39 11.45
CA ASN A 239 -1.26 11.19 10.27
C ASN A 239 -0.07 12.10 10.59
N GLN A 240 1.07 11.80 9.97
CA GLN A 240 2.28 12.61 10.12
C GLN A 240 2.09 13.95 9.40
N GLU A 241 2.21 15.05 10.12
CA GLU A 241 2.17 16.38 9.53
C GLU A 241 3.27 16.54 8.49
N SER A 242 2.93 17.12 7.36
CA SER A 242 3.92 17.50 6.34
C SER A 242 4.92 18.51 6.90
N GLU A 243 6.06 18.57 6.29
CA GLU A 243 7.09 19.55 6.69
C GLU A 243 6.60 20.97 6.48
N THR A 244 5.79 21.22 5.44
CA THR A 244 5.15 22.52 5.20
C THR A 244 4.22 22.88 6.36
N SER A 245 3.38 21.95 6.84
CA SER A 245 2.51 22.17 7.99
C SER A 245 3.30 22.49 9.26
N LYS A 246 4.41 21.77 9.51
CA LYS A 246 5.29 22.04 10.66
C LYS A 246 5.96 23.42 10.59
N LEU A 247 6.40 23.83 9.40
CA LEU A 247 7.04 25.14 9.20
C LEU A 247 6.04 26.30 9.28
N LEU A 248 4.83 26.09 8.80
CA LEU A 248 3.74 27.07 8.93
C LEU A 248 3.16 27.14 10.36
N GLY A 249 3.29 26.06 11.13
CA GLY A 249 2.73 25.95 12.48
C GLY A 249 1.24 25.64 12.51
N HIS A 250 0.68 25.15 11.42
CA HIS A 250 -0.70 24.67 11.31
C HIS A 250 -0.83 23.71 10.14
N LYS A 251 -1.87 22.88 10.19
CA LYS A 251 -2.12 21.84 9.22
C LYS A 251 -2.64 22.44 7.89
N VAL A 252 -1.91 22.21 6.80
CA VAL A 252 -2.26 22.63 5.42
C VAL A 252 -2.60 21.48 4.50
N ASP A 253 -2.38 20.25 4.95
CA ASP A 253 -2.69 19.01 4.24
C ASP A 253 -3.03 17.89 5.23
N GLU A 254 -3.52 16.77 4.72
CA GLU A 254 -3.89 15.62 5.55
C GLU A 254 -2.67 14.93 6.18
N GLY A 255 -1.47 15.17 5.64
CA GLY A 255 -0.30 14.39 5.97
C GLY A 255 -0.42 12.93 5.48
N GLN A 256 0.55 12.12 5.82
CA GLN A 256 0.59 10.70 5.47
C GLN A 256 0.29 9.85 6.71
N LEU A 257 -0.54 8.82 6.55
CA LEU A 257 -0.76 7.85 7.62
C LEU A 257 0.52 7.05 7.81
N VAL A 258 1.12 7.13 8.99
CA VAL A 258 2.36 6.43 9.34
C VAL A 258 2.14 5.52 10.53
N MET A 259 2.94 4.45 10.59
CA MET A 259 3.05 3.59 11.76
C MET A 259 4.45 3.75 12.33
N ASP A 260 4.56 4.23 13.55
CA ASP A 260 5.82 4.56 14.21
C ASP A 260 6.12 3.56 15.32
N ILE A 261 7.21 2.83 15.17
CA ILE A 261 7.67 1.82 16.09
C ILE A 261 8.56 2.47 17.13
N LYS A 262 8.09 2.56 18.38
CA LYS A 262 8.86 3.09 19.50
C LYS A 262 9.57 1.97 20.24
N LEU A 263 10.89 2.04 20.28
CA LEU A 263 11.71 1.06 21.00
C LEU A 263 11.72 1.31 22.51
N LYS A 264 11.92 0.26 23.27
CA LYS A 264 12.21 0.35 24.70
C LYS A 264 13.52 1.12 24.91
N ARG A 265 13.61 1.87 26.01
CA ARG A 265 14.76 2.74 26.32
C ARG A 265 16.11 2.03 26.20
N GLN A 266 16.19 0.79 26.70
CA GLN A 266 17.40 -0.03 26.68
C GLN A 266 17.88 -0.41 25.28
N TYR A 267 17.02 -0.28 24.24
CA TYR A 267 17.35 -0.56 22.85
C TYR A 267 17.48 0.70 21.99
N SER A 268 17.36 1.89 22.59
CA SER A 268 17.41 3.17 21.89
C SER A 268 18.83 3.77 21.77
N ILE A 269 19.84 3.20 22.43
CA ILE A 269 21.25 3.62 22.35
C ILE A 269 22.13 2.37 22.41
N GLY A 270 23.10 2.24 21.50
CA GLY A 270 24.07 1.17 21.48
C GLY A 270 24.05 0.33 20.21
N TRP A 271 24.47 -0.91 20.33
CA TRP A 271 24.46 -1.91 19.27
C TRP A 271 23.41 -2.96 19.56
N ILE A 272 22.62 -3.28 18.55
CA ILE A 272 21.63 -4.34 18.57
C ILE A 272 21.92 -5.24 17.38
N GLY A 273 21.95 -6.53 17.61
CA GLY A 273 22.16 -7.52 16.55
C GLY A 273 21.22 -8.70 16.74
N ASN A 274 20.78 -9.26 15.62
CA ASN A 274 20.03 -10.50 15.58
C ASN A 274 20.58 -11.34 14.42
N THR A 275 20.90 -12.59 14.68
CA THR A 275 21.28 -13.55 13.64
C THR A 275 20.46 -14.81 13.80
N GLU A 276 20.03 -15.36 12.71
CA GLU A 276 19.19 -16.54 12.65
C GLU A 276 19.71 -17.49 11.57
N TRP A 277 19.79 -18.77 11.90
CA TRP A 277 20.22 -19.83 11.00
C TRP A 277 19.24 -20.98 11.10
N GLY A 278 18.83 -21.51 9.96
CA GLY A 278 17.92 -22.65 9.88
C GLY A 278 18.32 -23.59 8.74
N TYR A 279 18.20 -24.86 9.01
CA TYR A 279 18.35 -25.92 8.00
C TYR A 279 17.31 -27.01 8.26
N GLY A 280 16.70 -27.50 7.19
CA GLY A 280 15.60 -28.45 7.26
C GLY A 280 15.62 -29.53 6.20
N THR A 281 14.61 -30.38 6.26
CA THR A 281 14.31 -31.38 5.25
C THR A 281 14.07 -30.70 3.89
N GLU A 282 14.07 -31.45 2.79
CA GLU A 282 13.80 -30.94 1.44
C GLU A 282 14.77 -29.80 1.04
N LYS A 283 16.01 -29.83 1.57
CA LYS A 283 17.05 -28.81 1.33
C LYS A 283 16.57 -27.39 1.66
N ARG A 284 15.67 -27.26 2.63
CA ARG A 284 15.20 -25.94 3.09
C ARG A 284 16.26 -25.28 3.96
N TYR A 285 16.49 -23.99 3.72
CA TYR A 285 17.45 -23.20 4.46
C TYR A 285 16.94 -21.80 4.74
N LEU A 286 17.45 -21.21 5.82
CA LEU A 286 17.19 -19.82 6.20
C LEU A 286 18.42 -19.26 6.89
N GLY A 287 18.84 -18.06 6.50
CA GLY A 287 19.90 -17.28 7.15
C GLY A 287 19.52 -15.82 7.20
N ARG A 288 19.54 -15.22 8.40
CA ARG A 288 19.28 -13.80 8.60
C ARG A 288 20.35 -13.17 9.46
N LEU A 289 20.70 -11.94 9.12
CA LEU A 289 21.57 -11.08 9.90
C LEU A 289 20.93 -9.69 9.95
N PHE A 290 20.83 -9.13 11.12
CA PHE A 290 20.42 -7.75 11.34
C PHE A 290 21.30 -7.11 12.39
N ALA A 291 21.85 -5.94 12.10
CA ALA A 291 22.60 -5.14 13.03
C ALA A 291 22.15 -3.68 12.98
N LEU A 292 21.97 -3.07 14.12
CA LEU A 292 21.48 -1.72 14.26
C LEU A 292 22.32 -0.99 15.31
N ARG A 293 22.85 0.18 14.93
CA ARG A 293 23.57 1.08 15.82
C ARG A 293 22.82 2.37 15.98
N PHE A 294 22.54 2.73 17.22
CA PHE A 294 21.98 4.03 17.57
C PHE A 294 22.99 4.88 18.32
N THR A 295 23.05 6.15 17.93
CA THR A 295 23.64 7.23 18.70
C THR A 295 22.64 8.39 18.79
N PRO A 296 22.85 9.42 19.64
CA PRO A 296 21.96 10.57 19.69
C PRO A 296 21.82 11.33 18.36
N GLN A 297 22.81 11.20 17.46
CA GLN A 297 22.90 11.97 16.21
C GLN A 297 22.92 11.10 14.96
N SER A 298 23.00 9.78 15.11
CA SER A 298 23.05 8.88 13.95
C SER A 298 22.38 7.56 14.23
N ARG A 299 21.90 6.95 13.17
CA ARG A 299 21.45 5.56 13.08
C ARG A 299 22.13 4.91 11.88
N LEU A 300 22.63 3.72 12.05
CA LEU A 300 23.12 2.87 10.99
C LEU A 300 22.54 1.49 11.19
N SER A 301 21.96 0.89 10.14
CA SER A 301 21.51 -0.49 10.15
C SER A 301 22.04 -1.24 8.95
N VAL A 302 22.29 -2.53 9.14
CA VAL A 302 22.71 -3.47 8.10
C VAL A 302 21.86 -4.72 8.24
N TYR A 303 21.38 -5.26 7.13
CA TYR A 303 20.67 -6.53 7.13
C TYR A 303 21.11 -7.43 5.99
N GLY A 304 20.96 -8.73 6.21
CA GLY A 304 21.08 -9.78 5.21
C GLY A 304 20.03 -10.85 5.45
N ASN A 305 19.46 -11.40 4.38
CA ASN A 305 18.48 -12.47 4.43
C ASN A 305 18.68 -13.37 3.23
N LEU A 306 18.78 -14.67 3.48
CA LEU A 306 18.82 -15.70 2.45
C LEU A 306 17.93 -16.87 2.88
N ASN A 307 17.01 -17.29 2.01
CA ASN A 307 16.12 -18.40 2.30
C ASN A 307 15.48 -18.98 1.04
N ASN A 308 14.93 -20.20 1.16
CA ASN A 308 14.11 -20.86 0.15
C ASN A 308 12.79 -21.41 0.76
N VAL A 309 12.27 -20.74 1.76
CA VAL A 309 11.02 -21.07 2.47
C VAL A 309 9.94 -20.02 2.21
N ASN A 310 10.02 -19.30 1.09
CA ASN A 310 9.14 -18.17 0.75
C ASN A 310 9.05 -17.13 1.87
N ASP A 311 10.03 -17.00 2.69
CA ASP A 311 10.31 -16.13 3.84
C ASP A 311 9.15 -15.78 4.81
N ARG A 312 7.92 -15.99 4.42
CA ARG A 312 6.70 -15.62 5.15
C ARG A 312 6.07 -16.79 5.92
N ARG A 313 6.66 -17.98 5.85
CA ARG A 313 6.16 -19.19 6.48
C ARG A 313 6.66 -19.31 7.92
N LYS A 314 6.12 -18.47 8.81
CA LYS A 314 6.43 -18.46 10.24
C LYS A 314 5.17 -18.15 11.04
N PRO A 315 5.01 -18.72 12.26
CA PRO A 315 3.86 -18.41 13.09
C PRO A 315 3.85 -16.95 13.51
N ASP A 316 2.67 -16.36 13.50
CA ASP A 316 2.41 -15.06 14.10
C ASP A 316 2.47 -15.15 15.63
N GLY A 317 2.25 -14.04 16.31
CA GLY A 317 2.29 -14.01 17.76
C GLY A 317 1.14 -14.72 18.47
N ASN A 318 0.11 -15.18 17.75
CA ASN A 318 -0.97 -16.03 18.31
C ASN A 318 -0.72 -17.52 18.01
N GLY A 319 0.36 -17.84 17.30
CA GLY A 319 0.67 -19.21 16.91
C GLY A 319 0.13 -19.62 15.55
N GLY A 320 -0.69 -18.81 14.91
CA GLY A 320 -1.18 -19.04 13.57
C GLY A 320 -0.06 -18.85 12.53
N TRP A 321 0.02 -19.70 11.54
CA TRP A 321 1.03 -19.60 10.48
C TRP A 321 0.61 -18.66 9.34
N GLY A 322 -0.35 -17.80 9.60
CA GLY A 322 -0.85 -16.80 8.66
C GLY A 322 -1.74 -17.38 7.57
N ASP A 323 -2.26 -16.48 6.77
CA ASP A 323 -3.04 -16.86 5.61
C ASP A 323 -2.11 -17.43 4.54
N PHE A 324 -2.61 -18.43 3.87
CA PHE A 324 -2.00 -19.02 2.71
C PHE A 324 -1.78 -17.94 1.64
N ASP A 325 -0.57 -17.81 1.10
CA ASP A 325 -0.27 -16.87 0.02
C ASP A 325 -0.82 -17.42 -1.31
N PRO A 326 -1.88 -16.83 -1.86
CA PRO A 326 -2.45 -17.29 -3.12
C PRO A 326 -1.54 -17.08 -4.33
N SER A 327 -0.48 -16.28 -4.21
CA SER A 327 0.44 -16.05 -5.32
C SER A 327 1.19 -17.30 -5.76
N GLY A 328 1.26 -18.31 -4.89
CA GLY A 328 1.89 -19.60 -5.20
C GLY A 328 3.37 -19.51 -5.53
N GLY A 329 3.91 -20.62 -6.03
CA GLY A 329 5.28 -20.70 -6.46
C GLY A 329 6.29 -20.96 -5.34
N LEU A 330 7.48 -21.42 -5.75
CA LEU A 330 8.62 -21.65 -4.87
C LEU A 330 9.60 -20.50 -5.03
N THR A 331 9.81 -19.72 -3.98
CA THR A 331 10.67 -18.55 -4.02
C THR A 331 11.90 -18.73 -3.15
N ALA A 332 13.08 -18.58 -3.75
CA ALA A 332 14.34 -18.45 -3.05
C ALA A 332 14.84 -17.01 -3.15
N THR A 333 15.16 -16.40 -2.01
CA THR A 333 15.52 -14.99 -1.91
C THR A 333 16.87 -14.83 -1.25
N LYS A 334 17.69 -13.92 -1.80
CA LYS A 334 18.94 -13.40 -1.20
C LYS A 334 18.82 -11.88 -1.19
N ARG A 335 18.80 -11.26 -0.01
CA ARG A 335 18.63 -9.82 0.15
C ARG A 335 19.67 -9.27 1.09
N GLY A 336 20.13 -8.04 0.86
CA GLY A 336 20.99 -7.34 1.78
C GLY A 336 20.96 -5.84 1.56
N GLY A 337 21.29 -5.08 2.58
CA GLY A 337 21.29 -3.64 2.47
C GLY A 337 21.72 -2.93 3.74
N PHE A 338 21.85 -1.63 3.62
CA PHE A 338 22.12 -0.77 4.75
C PHE A 338 21.29 0.52 4.68
N ASP A 339 20.97 1.07 5.84
CA ASP A 339 20.25 2.33 6.03
C ASP A 339 21.06 3.22 6.97
N TYR A 340 21.10 4.50 6.65
CA TYR A 340 21.75 5.51 7.49
C TYR A 340 20.86 6.72 7.72
N SER A 341 21.06 7.35 8.86
CA SER A 341 20.40 8.60 9.23
C SER A 341 21.32 9.39 10.14
N VAL A 342 21.73 10.59 9.71
CA VAL A 342 22.68 11.46 10.40
C VAL A 342 22.10 12.86 10.58
N TYR A 343 22.32 13.46 11.74
CA TYR A 343 21.79 14.79 12.11
C TYR A 343 22.88 15.68 12.68
N ASP A 344 22.78 16.97 12.45
CA ASP A 344 23.58 17.94 13.19
C ASP A 344 23.02 18.14 14.61
N LYS A 345 23.84 18.66 15.53
CA LYS A 345 23.45 18.89 16.94
C LYS A 345 22.23 19.79 17.09
N ARG A 346 22.00 20.71 16.13
CA ARG A 346 20.88 21.65 16.12
C ARG A 346 19.67 21.14 15.33
N ASN A 347 19.78 19.93 14.76
CA ASN A 347 18.75 19.30 13.94
C ASN A 347 18.34 20.13 12.73
N ARG A 348 19.29 20.92 12.17
CA ARG A 348 19.09 21.73 10.95
C ARG A 348 19.36 20.93 9.70
N PHE A 349 20.40 20.11 9.72
CA PHE A 349 20.75 19.21 8.62
C PHE A 349 20.40 17.79 8.98
N ARG A 350 19.74 17.12 8.04
CA ARG A 350 19.37 15.71 8.16
C ARG A 350 19.69 15.01 6.86
N LEU A 351 20.52 13.97 6.94
CA LEU A 351 20.89 13.13 5.84
C LEU A 351 20.39 11.72 6.14
N GLU A 352 19.52 11.22 5.30
CA GLU A 352 18.97 9.87 5.41
C GLU A 352 19.08 9.18 4.07
N GLY A 353 19.29 7.88 4.09
CA GLY A 353 19.30 7.09 2.87
C GLY A 353 19.44 5.61 3.13
N ASP A 354 19.14 4.84 2.10
CA ASP A 354 19.25 3.38 2.09
C ASP A 354 19.82 2.88 0.78
N VAL A 355 20.45 1.72 0.84
CA VAL A 355 20.90 0.91 -0.30
C VAL A 355 20.41 -0.50 -0.09
N ASN A 356 19.74 -1.06 -1.08
CA ASN A 356 19.19 -2.41 -1.08
C ASN A 356 19.64 -3.17 -2.31
N ALA A 357 19.96 -4.45 -2.11
CA ALA A 357 20.20 -5.42 -3.17
C ALA A 357 19.34 -6.66 -2.91
N SER A 358 18.68 -7.17 -3.92
CA SER A 358 17.93 -8.43 -3.83
C SER A 358 18.09 -9.26 -5.08
N TYR A 359 18.28 -10.55 -4.87
CA TYR A 359 18.25 -11.56 -5.92
C TYR A 359 17.20 -12.61 -5.55
N THR A 360 16.25 -12.83 -6.44
CA THR A 360 15.12 -13.72 -6.21
C THR A 360 14.98 -14.70 -7.36
N ASN A 361 14.90 -15.99 -7.04
CA ASN A 361 14.50 -17.03 -7.96
C ASN A 361 13.09 -17.49 -7.61
N ASN A 362 12.20 -17.50 -8.60
CA ASN A 362 10.84 -17.99 -8.46
C ASN A 362 10.58 -19.11 -9.47
N ASP A 363 10.03 -20.23 -9.01
CA ASP A 363 9.52 -21.33 -9.83
C ASP A 363 8.02 -21.43 -9.59
N ASN A 364 7.25 -20.86 -10.48
CA ASN A 364 5.80 -20.82 -10.42
C ASN A 364 5.22 -21.81 -11.43
N GLN A 365 4.50 -22.80 -10.93
CA GLN A 365 3.77 -23.78 -11.74
C GLN A 365 2.29 -23.68 -11.40
N TRP A 366 1.47 -23.48 -12.42
CA TRP A 366 0.03 -23.46 -12.27
C TRP A 366 -0.64 -24.24 -13.40
N GLY A 367 -1.85 -24.71 -13.15
CA GLY A 367 -2.64 -25.42 -14.15
C GLY A 367 -4.07 -25.61 -13.67
N GLY A 368 -4.96 -25.92 -14.59
CA GLY A 368 -6.36 -26.09 -14.31
C GLY A 368 -7.24 -26.03 -15.55
N THR A 369 -8.48 -25.59 -15.35
CA THR A 369 -9.48 -25.49 -16.41
C THR A 369 -10.05 -24.08 -16.50
N SER A 370 -10.48 -23.70 -17.73
CA SER A 370 -11.33 -22.55 -17.91
C SER A 370 -12.44 -22.86 -18.92
N THR A 371 -13.56 -22.14 -18.76
CA THR A 371 -14.68 -22.16 -19.67
C THR A 371 -14.82 -20.77 -20.27
N ASP A 372 -14.74 -20.66 -21.60
CA ASP A 372 -15.03 -19.43 -22.31
C ASP A 372 -16.48 -19.48 -22.81
N PHE A 373 -17.26 -18.47 -22.42
CA PHE A 373 -18.66 -18.34 -22.81
C PHE A 373 -18.74 -17.68 -24.18
N LEU A 374 -19.05 -18.47 -25.18
CA LEU A 374 -19.06 -18.00 -26.57
C LEU A 374 -20.47 -18.06 -27.17
N SER A 375 -20.73 -17.16 -28.10
CA SER A 375 -21.99 -17.12 -28.86
C SER A 375 -22.34 -18.43 -29.57
N SER A 376 -21.31 -19.19 -29.93
CA SER A 376 -21.46 -20.46 -30.68
C SER A 376 -21.52 -21.72 -29.81
N GLY A 377 -21.53 -21.55 -28.46
CA GLY A 377 -21.43 -22.60 -27.47
C GLY A 377 -20.13 -22.47 -26.68
N ASP A 378 -20.16 -22.88 -25.43
CA ASP A 378 -18.99 -22.77 -24.54
C ASP A 378 -17.84 -23.62 -25.04
N VAL A 379 -16.63 -23.12 -24.85
CA VAL A 379 -15.42 -23.89 -25.08
C VAL A 379 -14.68 -24.07 -23.74
N PHE A 380 -14.08 -25.23 -23.59
CA PHE A 380 -13.44 -25.66 -22.38
C PHE A 380 -11.94 -25.76 -22.62
N ASN A 381 -11.15 -25.15 -21.74
CA ASN A 381 -9.70 -25.19 -21.84
C ASN A 381 -9.13 -25.99 -20.66
N ALA A 382 -8.17 -26.85 -20.97
CA ALA A 382 -7.24 -27.40 -19.99
C ALA A 382 -5.89 -26.73 -20.19
N VAL A 383 -5.33 -26.15 -19.13
CA VAL A 383 -4.10 -25.34 -19.23
C VAL A 383 -3.08 -25.77 -18.18
N SER A 384 -1.81 -25.69 -18.54
CA SER A 384 -0.70 -25.73 -17.59
C SER A 384 0.40 -24.76 -17.98
N SER A 385 1.05 -24.18 -17.00
CA SER A 385 2.16 -23.26 -17.20
C SER A 385 3.20 -23.47 -16.08
N ARG A 386 4.47 -23.45 -16.48
CA ARG A 386 5.59 -23.34 -15.55
C ARG A 386 6.45 -22.18 -15.97
N GLN A 387 6.70 -21.27 -15.06
CA GLN A 387 7.55 -20.10 -15.26
C GLN A 387 8.63 -20.04 -14.18
N GLN A 388 9.86 -20.00 -14.62
CA GLN A 388 11.03 -19.79 -13.79
C GLN A 388 11.57 -18.39 -14.03
N THR A 389 11.72 -17.60 -12.98
CA THR A 389 12.18 -16.22 -13.08
C THR A 389 13.31 -15.97 -12.11
N SER A 390 14.39 -15.35 -12.60
CA SER A 390 15.50 -14.81 -11.78
C SER A 390 15.48 -13.30 -11.85
N SER A 391 15.46 -12.62 -10.72
CA SER A 391 15.39 -11.17 -10.65
C SER A 391 16.47 -10.60 -9.75
N LEU A 392 17.32 -9.74 -10.29
CA LEU A 392 18.26 -8.91 -9.55
C LEU A 392 17.72 -7.48 -9.47
N ASN A 393 17.59 -6.95 -8.26
CA ASN A 393 17.19 -5.57 -8.05
C ASN A 393 18.20 -4.88 -7.13
N LEU A 394 18.68 -3.71 -7.57
CA LEU A 394 19.53 -2.80 -6.82
C LEU A 394 18.77 -1.47 -6.69
N SER A 395 18.69 -0.90 -5.49
CA SER A 395 18.05 0.40 -5.31
C SER A 395 18.76 1.21 -4.24
N THR A 396 18.76 2.52 -4.44
CA THR A 396 19.23 3.47 -3.44
C THR A 396 18.33 4.70 -3.41
N ASN A 397 17.98 5.14 -2.22
CA ASN A 397 17.15 6.30 -1.98
C ASN A 397 17.80 7.18 -0.94
N HIS A 398 17.85 8.48 -1.19
CA HIS A 398 18.40 9.45 -0.25
C HIS A 398 17.41 10.57 -0.01
N ASN A 399 17.51 11.20 1.14
CA ASN A 399 16.74 12.39 1.50
C ASN A 399 17.63 13.31 2.34
N TRP A 400 18.07 14.39 1.73
CA TRP A 400 18.91 15.40 2.35
C TRP A 400 18.07 16.62 2.62
N LYS A 401 17.98 16.99 3.88
CA LYS A 401 17.06 18.02 4.33
C LYS A 401 17.77 19.09 5.13
N TYR A 402 17.42 20.33 4.86
CA TYR A 402 17.77 21.50 5.64
C TYR A 402 16.52 22.15 6.22
N THR A 403 16.53 22.53 7.48
CA THR A 403 15.44 23.25 8.14
C THR A 403 16.02 24.33 9.02
N ASN A 404 15.62 25.58 8.79
CA ASN A 404 15.95 26.70 9.65
C ASN A 404 14.78 26.99 10.59
N GLN A 405 14.96 26.66 11.88
CA GLN A 405 13.90 26.85 12.88
C GLN A 405 13.64 28.30 13.25
N THR A 406 14.61 29.21 12.98
CA THR A 406 14.45 30.64 13.25
C THR A 406 13.59 31.33 12.20
N THR A 407 13.81 31.03 10.94
CA THR A 407 13.05 31.60 9.82
C THR A 407 11.85 30.76 9.42
N ASN A 408 11.73 29.52 9.92
CA ASN A 408 10.79 28.49 9.52
C ASN A 408 10.84 28.19 8.00
N ASN A 409 12.03 28.24 7.41
CA ASN A 409 12.28 27.86 6.03
C ASN A 409 12.87 26.46 5.97
N GLY A 410 12.61 25.75 4.89
CA GLY A 410 13.15 24.43 4.70
C GLY A 410 13.36 24.09 3.24
N ALA A 411 14.29 23.17 3.00
CA ALA A 411 14.54 22.60 1.69
C ALA A 411 14.88 21.11 1.84
N SER A 412 14.54 20.32 0.84
CA SER A 412 14.98 18.92 0.75
C SER A 412 15.34 18.58 -0.68
N PHE A 413 16.31 17.68 -0.82
CA PHE A 413 16.73 17.07 -2.06
C PHE A 413 16.75 15.57 -1.88
N SER A 414 16.05 14.85 -2.75
CA SER A 414 15.85 13.41 -2.63
C SER A 414 16.19 12.72 -3.94
N PRO A 415 17.48 12.35 -4.18
CA PRO A 415 17.89 11.55 -5.32
C PRO A 415 17.61 10.06 -5.08
N TRP A 416 17.35 9.33 -6.16
CA TRP A 416 17.25 7.87 -6.17
C TRP A 416 17.84 7.27 -7.43
N PHE A 417 18.20 6.00 -7.31
CA PHE A 417 18.57 5.17 -8.43
C PHE A 417 18.07 3.76 -8.20
N SER A 418 17.54 3.12 -9.24
CA SER A 418 17.28 1.67 -9.23
C SER A 418 17.73 1.02 -10.52
N TYR A 419 18.17 -0.21 -10.40
CA TYR A 419 18.50 -1.13 -11.50
C TYR A 419 17.79 -2.44 -11.27
N SER A 420 17.18 -2.98 -12.30
CA SER A 420 16.57 -4.31 -12.30
C SER A 420 17.05 -5.11 -13.50
N HIS A 421 17.34 -6.39 -13.29
CA HIS A 421 17.61 -7.36 -14.32
C HIS A 421 16.79 -8.61 -14.05
N ASN A 422 16.05 -9.05 -15.06
CA ASN A 422 15.20 -10.24 -14.94
C ASN A 422 15.51 -11.18 -16.10
N ASP A 423 15.66 -12.47 -15.79
CA ASP A 423 15.66 -13.56 -16.74
C ASP A 423 14.45 -14.43 -16.47
N TYR A 424 13.79 -14.89 -17.50
CA TYR A 424 12.70 -15.85 -17.34
C TYR A 424 12.72 -16.92 -18.43
N HIS A 425 12.19 -18.07 -18.06
CA HIS A 425 11.89 -19.19 -18.94
C HIS A 425 10.48 -19.68 -18.61
N SER A 426 9.63 -19.85 -19.61
CA SER A 426 8.28 -20.35 -19.43
C SER A 426 7.95 -21.45 -20.42
N ASN A 427 7.10 -22.37 -19.97
CA ASN A 427 6.51 -23.41 -20.78
C ASN A 427 5.01 -23.43 -20.50
N PHE A 428 4.21 -23.21 -21.53
CA PHE A 428 2.75 -23.16 -21.49
C PHE A 428 2.16 -24.20 -22.42
N ARG A 429 1.13 -24.92 -21.97
CA ARG A 429 0.38 -25.90 -22.76
C ARG A 429 -1.11 -25.65 -22.55
N ASN A 430 -1.87 -25.70 -23.63
CA ASN A 430 -3.31 -25.54 -23.61
C ASN A 430 -3.96 -26.49 -24.62
N GLY A 431 -5.06 -27.12 -24.19
CA GLY A 431 -6.00 -27.84 -25.04
C GLY A 431 -7.39 -27.20 -24.93
N THR A 432 -8.03 -26.91 -26.06
CA THR A 432 -9.38 -26.31 -26.14
C THR A 432 -10.35 -27.31 -26.73
N PHE A 433 -11.51 -27.50 -26.10
CA PHE A 433 -12.48 -28.54 -26.41
C PHE A 433 -13.87 -27.94 -26.59
N GLY A 434 -14.67 -28.56 -27.49
CA GLY A 434 -16.08 -28.22 -27.68
C GLY A 434 -17.02 -28.85 -26.61
N VAL A 435 -16.51 -29.78 -25.80
CA VAL A 435 -17.23 -30.41 -24.69
C VAL A 435 -16.31 -30.50 -23.51
N LYS A 436 -16.84 -30.31 -22.29
CA LYS A 436 -16.04 -30.33 -21.07
C LYS A 436 -15.33 -31.68 -20.90
N PRO A 437 -14.00 -31.71 -20.75
CA PRO A 437 -13.27 -32.94 -20.43
C PRO A 437 -13.72 -33.49 -19.08
N LEU A 438 -13.89 -34.82 -19.00
CA LEU A 438 -14.33 -35.50 -17.77
C LEU A 438 -13.17 -35.74 -16.79
N ASP A 439 -11.93 -35.72 -17.27
CA ASP A 439 -10.75 -36.15 -16.56
C ASP A 439 -9.98 -34.97 -16.00
N ASN A 440 -8.97 -35.31 -15.17
CA ASN A 440 -8.02 -34.36 -14.63
C ASN A 440 -7.30 -33.60 -15.78
N TYR A 441 -7.27 -32.28 -15.68
CA TYR A 441 -6.63 -31.42 -16.71
C TYR A 441 -5.17 -31.82 -17.03
N ALA A 442 -4.41 -32.30 -16.02
CA ALA A 442 -3.03 -32.70 -16.22
C ALA A 442 -2.91 -33.95 -17.10
N GLU A 443 -3.71 -34.97 -16.84
CA GLU A 443 -3.78 -36.18 -17.64
C GLU A 443 -4.21 -35.91 -19.08
N VAL A 444 -5.19 -35.02 -19.25
CA VAL A 444 -5.63 -34.55 -20.57
C VAL A 444 -4.47 -33.91 -21.33
N LEU A 445 -3.75 -32.96 -20.70
CA LEU A 445 -2.61 -32.27 -21.32
C LEU A 445 -1.44 -33.22 -21.59
N ASP A 446 -1.14 -34.14 -20.69
CA ASP A 446 -0.06 -35.10 -20.88
C ASP A 446 -0.36 -36.02 -22.06
N SER A 447 -1.60 -36.42 -22.25
CA SER A 447 -2.07 -37.17 -23.43
C SER A 447 -1.94 -36.36 -24.71
N LEU A 448 -2.40 -35.09 -24.69
CA LEU A 448 -2.35 -34.20 -25.86
C LEU A 448 -0.93 -33.85 -26.33
N PHE A 449 0.01 -33.73 -25.41
CA PHE A 449 1.39 -33.37 -25.71
C PHE A 449 2.37 -34.55 -25.65
N SER A 450 1.84 -35.78 -25.59
CA SER A 450 2.66 -37.00 -25.75
C SER A 450 3.23 -37.11 -27.17
N PRO A 451 4.43 -37.64 -27.35
CA PRO A 451 4.98 -37.98 -28.69
C PRO A 451 4.12 -38.98 -29.48
N GLU A 452 3.38 -39.84 -28.76
CA GLU A 452 2.48 -40.85 -29.33
C GLU A 452 1.09 -40.31 -29.63
N TRP A 453 0.89 -39.00 -29.50
CA TRP A 453 -0.41 -38.40 -29.68
C TRP A 453 -0.99 -38.66 -31.07
N THR A 454 -2.20 -39.22 -31.12
CA THR A 454 -2.99 -39.43 -32.32
C THR A 454 -4.22 -38.52 -32.35
N THR A 455 -4.70 -38.14 -33.53
CA THR A 455 -5.82 -37.18 -33.73
C THR A 455 -7.18 -37.62 -33.17
N THR A 456 -7.25 -38.71 -32.43
CA THR A 456 -8.49 -39.34 -31.95
C THR A 456 -9.07 -38.78 -30.65
N VAL A 457 -8.55 -37.66 -30.08
CA VAL A 457 -9.18 -37.02 -28.92
C VAL A 457 -10.48 -36.34 -29.33
N ARG A 458 -11.59 -36.96 -28.95
CA ARG A 458 -12.94 -36.47 -29.30
C ARG A 458 -13.15 -35.04 -28.80
N HIS A 459 -13.77 -34.21 -29.64
CA HIS A 459 -14.15 -32.84 -29.33
C HIS A 459 -12.99 -31.85 -29.13
N LEU A 460 -11.76 -32.22 -29.45
CA LEU A 460 -10.64 -31.27 -29.51
C LEU A 460 -10.86 -30.28 -30.64
N ILE A 461 -10.86 -28.99 -30.32
CA ILE A 461 -10.89 -27.89 -31.29
C ILE A 461 -9.46 -27.52 -31.67
N ARG A 462 -8.58 -27.36 -30.64
CA ARG A 462 -7.21 -26.95 -30.87
C ARG A 462 -6.32 -27.34 -29.70
N ARG A 463 -5.02 -27.42 -29.94
CA ARG A 463 -3.99 -27.39 -28.89
C ARG A 463 -2.91 -26.36 -29.22
N ASN A 464 -2.33 -25.75 -28.23
CA ASN A 464 -1.18 -24.88 -28.41
C ASN A 464 -0.15 -25.09 -27.30
N GLY A 465 1.11 -25.13 -27.72
CA GLY A 465 2.27 -25.14 -26.85
C GLY A 465 3.09 -23.89 -27.06
N GLN A 466 3.60 -23.29 -25.99
CA GLN A 466 4.45 -22.12 -26.06
C GLN A 466 5.64 -22.31 -25.13
N GLN A 467 6.83 -22.07 -25.65
CA GLN A 467 8.06 -21.96 -24.86
C GLN A 467 8.60 -20.55 -25.06
N ALA A 468 8.83 -19.83 -23.98
CA ALA A 468 9.42 -18.51 -24.04
C ALA A 468 10.63 -18.39 -23.13
N ARG A 469 11.64 -17.66 -23.60
CA ARG A 469 12.84 -17.29 -22.85
C ARG A 469 13.13 -15.83 -23.08
N GLY A 470 13.27 -15.07 -22.03
CA GLY A 470 13.50 -13.64 -22.15
C GLY A 470 14.36 -13.08 -21.04
N ASN A 471 14.88 -11.89 -21.32
CA ASN A 471 15.53 -11.05 -20.33
C ASN A 471 15.01 -9.61 -20.39
N SER A 472 15.15 -8.89 -19.30
CA SER A 472 14.84 -7.47 -19.26
C SER A 472 15.78 -6.72 -18.32
N ASP A 473 16.19 -5.52 -18.74
CA ASP A 473 16.97 -4.58 -17.94
C ASP A 473 16.17 -3.29 -17.75
N GLY A 474 16.13 -2.79 -16.53
CA GLY A 474 15.50 -1.54 -16.17
C GLY A 474 16.44 -0.62 -15.38
N ARG A 475 16.41 0.66 -15.67
CA ARG A 475 17.11 1.70 -14.89
C ARG A 475 16.15 2.84 -14.64
N ASP A 476 16.07 3.27 -13.40
CA ASP A 476 15.29 4.44 -12.98
C ASP A 476 16.20 5.34 -12.15
N VAL A 477 16.42 6.55 -12.63
CA VAL A 477 17.21 7.57 -11.95
C VAL A 477 16.43 8.87 -11.89
N GLY A 478 16.48 9.50 -10.75
CA GLY A 478 15.78 10.78 -10.61
C GLY A 478 16.11 11.51 -9.32
N ALA A 479 15.52 12.68 -9.21
CA ALA A 479 15.62 13.50 -8.03
C ALA A 479 14.33 14.31 -7.82
N SER A 480 13.93 14.46 -6.56
CA SER A 480 12.88 15.39 -6.16
C SER A 480 13.51 16.50 -5.32
N TYR A 481 13.07 17.70 -5.57
CA TYR A 481 13.45 18.89 -4.82
C TYR A 481 12.20 19.52 -4.23
N TRP A 482 12.30 19.99 -3.00
CA TRP A 482 11.27 20.77 -2.34
C TRP A 482 11.90 21.88 -1.54
N THR A 483 11.33 23.07 -1.63
CA THR A 483 11.67 24.20 -0.76
C THR A 483 10.40 24.88 -0.28
N PHE A 484 10.44 25.36 0.94
CA PHE A 484 9.39 26.16 1.54
C PHE A 484 10.00 27.42 2.11
N ILE A 485 9.40 28.56 1.78
CA ILE A 485 9.79 29.89 2.25
C ILE A 485 8.60 30.52 2.95
N LYS A 486 8.77 30.78 4.23
CA LYS A 486 7.77 31.50 5.03
C LYS A 486 7.90 32.97 4.80
N ILE A 487 6.79 33.68 4.61
CA ILE A 487 6.77 35.12 4.49
C ILE A 487 6.99 35.72 5.89
N PRO A 488 7.98 36.59 6.09
CA PRO A 488 8.25 37.22 7.39
C PRO A 488 7.02 37.96 7.91
N GLN A 489 6.81 37.87 9.22
CA GLN A 489 5.67 38.49 9.93
C GLN A 489 4.28 38.10 9.43
N SER A 490 4.17 37.02 8.65
CA SER A 490 2.92 36.43 8.18
C SER A 490 2.84 34.96 8.56
N ARG A 491 1.64 34.38 8.45
CA ARG A 491 1.44 32.94 8.48
C ARG A 491 1.46 32.31 7.09
N ASP A 492 1.59 33.14 6.09
CA ASP A 492 1.63 32.73 4.69
C ASP A 492 3.03 32.25 4.30
N GLY A 493 3.09 31.53 3.22
CA GLY A 493 4.32 31.04 2.66
C GLY A 493 4.10 30.49 1.26
N PHE A 494 5.17 30.12 0.61
CA PHE A 494 5.09 29.44 -0.67
C PHE A 494 6.06 28.26 -0.71
N SER A 495 5.70 27.22 -1.46
CA SER A 495 6.60 26.12 -1.77
C SER A 495 6.84 26.00 -3.26
N ILE A 496 8.04 25.56 -3.59
CA ILE A 496 8.44 25.14 -4.93
C ILE A 496 8.83 23.68 -4.84
N ASP A 497 8.18 22.85 -5.65
CA ASP A 497 8.47 21.44 -5.76
C ASP A 497 8.99 21.17 -7.18
N GLY A 498 10.04 20.38 -7.28
CA GLY A 498 10.62 19.92 -8.53
C GLY A 498 10.77 18.40 -8.53
N HIS A 499 10.63 17.79 -9.70
CA HIS A 499 10.84 16.35 -9.88
C HIS A 499 11.36 16.10 -11.28
N VAL A 500 12.45 15.34 -11.36
CA VAL A 500 13.05 14.90 -12.63
C VAL A 500 13.26 13.40 -12.51
N GLN A 501 12.83 12.66 -13.52
CA GLN A 501 12.99 11.22 -13.58
C GLN A 501 13.31 10.79 -15.01
N TYR A 502 14.25 9.87 -15.12
CA TYR A 502 14.58 9.17 -16.36
C TYR A 502 14.48 7.66 -16.11
N VAL A 503 13.63 7.00 -16.89
CA VAL A 503 13.46 5.54 -16.87
C VAL A 503 13.87 5.00 -18.22
N HIS A 504 14.74 4.01 -18.19
CA HIS A 504 15.18 3.27 -19.37
C HIS A 504 14.90 1.79 -19.14
N SER A 505 14.24 1.14 -20.08
CA SER A 505 14.01 -0.30 -20.08
C SER A 505 14.28 -0.90 -21.44
N LYS A 506 14.84 -2.08 -21.44
CA LYS A 506 14.99 -2.93 -22.61
C LYS A 506 14.65 -4.36 -22.27
N SER A 507 14.05 -5.07 -23.19
CA SER A 507 13.78 -6.50 -23.04
C SER A 507 13.92 -7.21 -24.37
N GLY A 508 14.33 -8.47 -24.29
CA GLY A 508 14.35 -9.40 -25.41
C GLY A 508 13.66 -10.69 -25.02
N GLU A 509 12.78 -11.19 -25.88
CA GLU A 509 12.04 -12.42 -25.67
C GLU A 509 12.07 -13.29 -26.92
N PHE A 510 12.52 -14.51 -26.76
CA PHE A 510 12.36 -15.59 -27.73
C PHE A 510 11.12 -16.39 -27.42
N ASN A 511 10.37 -16.73 -28.45
CA ASN A 511 9.10 -17.43 -28.32
C ASN A 511 8.96 -18.50 -29.40
N HIS A 512 8.91 -19.76 -28.99
CA HIS A 512 8.49 -20.88 -29.82
C HIS A 512 7.00 -21.16 -29.54
N PHE A 513 6.16 -20.98 -30.52
CA PHE A 513 4.73 -21.22 -30.43
C PHE A 513 4.33 -22.25 -31.46
N THR A 514 3.71 -23.32 -31.03
CA THR A 514 3.12 -24.35 -31.88
C THR A 514 1.63 -24.38 -31.68
N TYR A 515 0.90 -24.19 -32.72
CA TYR A 515 -0.55 -24.20 -32.76
C TYR A 515 -1.06 -25.28 -33.72
N ASN A 516 -1.92 -26.15 -33.20
CA ASN A 516 -2.59 -27.16 -33.99
C ASN A 516 -4.11 -26.97 -33.85
N HIS A 517 -4.83 -26.84 -34.97
CA HIS A 517 -6.29 -26.79 -34.98
C HIS A 517 -6.85 -27.81 -35.95
N LEU A 518 -8.08 -28.29 -35.62
CA LEU A 518 -8.80 -29.25 -36.46
C LEU A 518 -9.65 -28.48 -37.46
N GLU A 519 -9.38 -28.65 -38.76
CA GLU A 519 -10.15 -28.07 -39.83
C GLU A 519 -10.56 -29.17 -40.80
N GLN A 520 -11.86 -29.38 -41.00
CA GLN A 520 -12.43 -30.40 -41.91
C GLN A 520 -11.78 -31.79 -41.75
N GLU A 521 -11.64 -32.25 -40.50
CA GLU A 521 -10.99 -33.52 -40.12
C GLU A 521 -9.48 -33.59 -40.35
N ALA A 522 -8.83 -32.52 -40.82
CA ALA A 522 -7.40 -32.42 -40.98
C ALA A 522 -6.78 -31.52 -39.90
N MET A 523 -5.58 -31.91 -39.35
CA MET A 523 -4.85 -31.12 -38.42
C MET A 523 -3.98 -30.11 -39.17
N GLN A 524 -4.27 -28.82 -38.96
CA GLN A 524 -3.44 -27.72 -39.43
C GLN A 524 -2.42 -27.37 -38.33
N THR A 525 -1.16 -27.19 -38.73
CA THR A 525 -0.09 -26.82 -37.81
C THR A 525 0.50 -25.48 -38.20
N ASP A 526 0.53 -24.54 -37.27
CA ASP A 526 1.25 -23.26 -37.37
C ASP A 526 2.39 -23.28 -36.34
N PHE A 527 3.63 -23.16 -36.82
CA PHE A 527 4.81 -23.04 -35.97
C PHE A 527 5.43 -21.67 -36.14
N ARG A 528 5.73 -21.01 -35.04
CA ARG A 528 6.32 -19.68 -34.98
C ARG A 528 7.53 -19.69 -34.09
N ASN A 529 8.61 -19.15 -34.61
CA ASN A 529 9.85 -18.89 -33.88
C ASN A 529 10.13 -17.39 -33.95
N ARG A 530 9.91 -16.69 -32.85
CA ARG A 530 9.92 -15.25 -32.85
C ARG A 530 10.90 -14.70 -31.82
N TYR A 531 11.48 -13.54 -32.17
CA TYR A 531 12.25 -12.73 -31.25
C TYR A 531 11.61 -11.34 -31.14
N ASN A 532 11.15 -10.99 -29.95
CA ASN A 532 10.63 -9.67 -29.60
C ASN A 532 11.71 -8.85 -28.91
N TYR A 533 12.00 -7.69 -29.46
CA TYR A 533 12.90 -6.73 -28.82
C TYR A 533 12.12 -5.45 -28.50
N PHE A 534 12.20 -5.03 -27.26
CA PHE A 534 11.53 -3.82 -26.78
C PHE A 534 12.53 -2.91 -26.09
N HIS A 535 12.51 -1.63 -26.46
CA HIS A 535 13.35 -0.60 -25.86
C HIS A 535 12.48 0.63 -25.58
N GLN A 536 12.52 1.14 -24.36
CA GLN A 536 11.73 2.29 -23.95
C GLN A 536 12.54 3.25 -23.08
N GLN A 537 12.37 4.55 -23.33
CA GLN A 537 12.91 5.64 -22.53
C GLN A 537 11.80 6.59 -22.14
N ASN A 538 11.73 6.95 -20.87
CA ASN A 538 10.76 7.90 -20.35
C ASN A 538 11.49 8.99 -19.56
N THR A 539 11.28 10.23 -19.94
CA THR A 539 11.74 11.39 -19.20
C THR A 539 10.54 12.16 -18.66
N THR A 540 10.54 12.43 -17.37
CA THR A 540 9.49 13.22 -16.72
C THR A 540 10.13 14.40 -15.99
N VAL A 541 9.65 15.59 -16.27
CA VAL A 541 10.01 16.82 -15.55
C VAL A 541 8.74 17.45 -15.02
N LYS A 542 8.70 17.74 -13.73
CA LYS A 542 7.53 18.35 -13.08
C LYS A 542 8.00 19.49 -12.18
N ALA A 543 7.31 20.63 -12.27
CA ALA A 543 7.51 21.77 -11.38
C ALA A 543 6.17 22.23 -10.83
N ARG A 544 6.10 22.52 -9.54
CA ARG A 544 4.91 23.05 -8.89
C ARG A 544 5.26 24.24 -8.02
N LEU A 545 4.49 25.30 -8.15
CA LEU A 545 4.48 26.45 -7.26
C LEU A 545 3.16 26.44 -6.49
N LYS A 546 3.21 26.50 -5.16
CA LYS A 546 2.04 26.56 -4.30
C LYS A 546 2.18 27.69 -3.31
N TYR A 547 1.14 28.52 -3.19
CA TYR A 547 1.03 29.58 -2.21
C TYR A 547 0.07 29.17 -1.11
N PHE A 548 0.42 29.41 0.15
CA PHE A 548 -0.38 29.10 1.34
C PHE A 548 -0.91 30.42 1.89
N TRP A 549 -2.17 30.69 1.65
CA TRP A 549 -2.82 31.93 2.03
C TRP A 549 -3.80 31.72 3.17
N HIS A 550 -3.55 32.37 4.29
CA HIS A 550 -4.44 32.40 5.45
C HIS A 550 -5.42 33.55 5.29
N TRP A 551 -6.58 33.29 4.71
CA TRP A 551 -7.57 34.35 4.53
C TRP A 551 -8.20 34.77 5.85
N THR A 552 -8.60 33.80 6.73
CA THR A 552 -9.10 34.06 8.09
C THR A 552 -8.53 33.03 9.06
N ARG A 553 -8.86 33.14 10.36
CA ARG A 553 -8.45 32.14 11.38
C ARG A 553 -8.81 30.70 11.00
N ASN A 554 -9.93 30.52 10.30
CA ASN A 554 -10.50 29.20 10.01
C ASN A 554 -10.54 28.86 8.52
N ILE A 555 -10.15 29.81 7.64
CA ILE A 555 -10.23 29.64 6.18
C ILE A 555 -8.86 29.80 5.59
N TYR A 556 -8.46 28.84 4.79
CA TYR A 556 -7.21 28.78 4.05
C TYR A 556 -7.53 28.62 2.57
N LEU A 557 -6.78 29.30 1.74
CA LEU A 557 -6.82 29.14 0.28
C LEU A 557 -5.39 28.88 -0.19
N ASN A 558 -5.17 27.73 -0.84
CA ASN A 558 -3.86 27.30 -1.26
C ASN A 558 -3.85 27.09 -2.79
N PRO A 559 -3.76 28.18 -3.59
CA PRO A 559 -3.63 28.05 -5.03
C PRO A 559 -2.28 27.42 -5.38
N SER A 560 -2.29 26.55 -6.37
CA SER A 560 -1.04 26.01 -6.91
C SER A 560 -1.13 25.80 -8.42
N TYR A 561 0.01 26.01 -9.07
CA TYR A 561 0.19 25.72 -10.48
C TYR A 561 1.25 24.64 -10.65
N THR A 562 0.91 23.61 -11.42
CA THR A 562 1.81 22.49 -11.73
C THR A 562 2.00 22.42 -13.23
N LEU A 563 3.25 22.41 -13.66
CA LEU A 563 3.67 22.14 -15.02
C LEU A 563 4.37 20.78 -15.06
N GLN A 564 3.95 19.92 -15.97
CA GLN A 564 4.60 18.63 -16.20
C GLN A 564 4.88 18.46 -17.68
N PHE A 565 6.08 18.02 -17.97
CA PHE A 565 6.49 17.53 -19.28
C PHE A 565 6.86 16.06 -19.16
N LYS A 566 6.32 15.23 -20.04
CA LYS A 566 6.69 13.82 -20.16
C LYS A 566 7.04 13.51 -21.61
N ARG A 567 8.22 12.95 -21.83
CA ARG A 567 8.64 12.38 -23.11
C ARG A 567 8.79 10.88 -22.96
N SER A 568 8.17 10.14 -23.84
CA SER A 568 8.27 8.68 -23.92
C SER A 568 8.69 8.30 -25.32
N GLU A 569 9.79 7.58 -25.44
CA GLU A 569 10.30 7.04 -26.70
C GLU A 569 10.28 5.53 -26.59
N GLY A 570 9.72 4.85 -27.55
CA GLY A 570 9.61 3.40 -27.62
C GLY A 570 9.99 2.86 -28.97
N ASN A 571 10.70 1.75 -28.98
CA ASN A 571 10.97 0.95 -30.17
C ASN A 571 10.57 -0.49 -29.86
N HIS A 572 9.74 -1.06 -30.70
CA HIS A 572 9.34 -2.46 -30.65
C HIS A 572 9.69 -3.11 -31.98
N SER A 573 10.55 -4.11 -31.96
CA SER A 573 10.96 -4.87 -33.14
C SER A 573 10.58 -6.34 -32.95
N LEU A 574 9.75 -6.85 -33.82
CA LEU A 574 9.34 -8.25 -33.88
C LEU A 574 10.06 -8.92 -35.04
N TYR A 575 10.81 -9.97 -34.79
CA TYR A 575 11.50 -10.77 -35.78
C TYR A 575 10.84 -12.14 -35.91
N ARG A 576 10.53 -12.54 -37.13
CA ARG A 576 9.90 -13.82 -37.48
C ARG A 576 11.00 -14.78 -37.94
N LEU A 577 11.71 -15.35 -36.96
CA LEU A 577 12.88 -16.22 -37.23
C LEU A 577 12.49 -17.48 -37.98
N GLU A 578 11.22 -17.91 -37.92
CA GLU A 578 10.69 -19.04 -38.67
C GLU A 578 10.85 -18.89 -40.19
N PHE A 579 11.07 -17.69 -40.71
CA PHE A 579 11.32 -17.46 -42.13
C PHE A 579 12.79 -17.56 -42.55
N LEU A 580 13.68 -17.68 -41.58
CA LEU A 580 15.08 -17.84 -41.85
C LEU A 580 15.40 -19.35 -42.01
N PRO A 581 15.93 -19.80 -43.17
CA PRO A 581 16.30 -21.21 -43.32
C PRO A 581 17.29 -21.73 -42.26
N GLU A 582 18.13 -20.85 -41.79
CA GLU A 582 19.17 -21.15 -40.77
C GLU A 582 18.55 -21.42 -39.38
N SER A 583 17.27 -21.08 -39.14
CA SER A 583 16.58 -21.28 -37.88
C SER A 583 16.05 -22.69 -37.68
N GLU A 584 15.97 -23.49 -38.74
CA GLU A 584 15.46 -24.86 -38.70
C GLU A 584 16.27 -25.73 -37.77
N GLY A 585 15.63 -26.41 -36.84
CA GLY A 585 16.28 -27.27 -35.84
C GLY A 585 17.13 -26.54 -34.79
N LYS A 586 17.07 -25.22 -34.69
CA LYS A 586 17.78 -24.45 -33.67
C LYS A 586 16.96 -24.37 -32.36
N ASP A 587 17.69 -24.34 -31.25
CA ASP A 587 17.12 -24.22 -29.92
C ASP A 587 16.54 -22.82 -29.69
N LEU A 588 15.60 -22.75 -28.75
CA LEU A 588 15.02 -21.49 -28.28
C LEU A 588 16.12 -20.54 -27.74
N GLY A 589 16.21 -19.37 -28.32
CA GLY A 589 17.24 -18.36 -27.99
C GLY A 589 18.33 -18.19 -29.05
N TRP A 590 18.20 -18.90 -30.18
CA TRP A 590 19.12 -18.71 -31.30
C TRP A 590 18.83 -17.41 -32.07
N LEU A 591 19.89 -16.71 -32.47
CA LEU A 591 19.84 -15.57 -33.38
C LEU A 591 20.89 -15.76 -34.48
N PRO A 592 20.62 -15.26 -35.71
CA PRO A 592 21.64 -15.27 -36.76
C PRO A 592 22.83 -14.41 -36.37
N SER A 593 24.02 -14.80 -36.78
CA SER A 593 25.26 -14.05 -36.49
C SER A 593 25.39 -12.76 -37.30
N GLN A 594 24.69 -12.67 -38.45
CA GLN A 594 24.70 -11.52 -39.32
C GLN A 594 23.45 -10.66 -39.12
N MET A 595 23.63 -9.34 -38.98
CA MET A 595 22.54 -8.41 -38.80
C MET A 595 21.61 -8.36 -40.02
N GLU A 596 22.15 -8.54 -41.23
CA GLU A 596 21.37 -8.57 -42.46
C GLU A 596 20.33 -9.68 -42.47
N SER A 597 20.73 -10.88 -42.00
CA SER A 597 19.77 -12.01 -41.88
C SER A 597 18.68 -11.68 -40.85
N LEU A 598 19.05 -11.06 -39.74
CA LEU A 598 18.05 -10.66 -38.73
C LEU A 598 17.06 -9.59 -39.27
N LEU A 599 17.52 -8.65 -40.07
CA LEU A 599 16.67 -7.62 -40.70
C LEU A 599 15.71 -8.23 -41.74
N GLN A 600 16.09 -9.33 -42.41
CA GLN A 600 15.18 -10.05 -43.30
C GLN A 600 13.99 -10.70 -42.57
N ALA A 601 14.20 -11.05 -41.29
CA ALA A 601 13.16 -11.60 -40.43
C ALA A 601 12.25 -10.55 -39.79
N LEU A 602 12.52 -9.25 -39.97
CA LEU A 602 11.75 -8.18 -39.32
C LEU A 602 10.28 -8.17 -39.80
N ASP A 603 9.37 -8.33 -38.87
CA ASP A 603 7.92 -8.16 -39.10
C ASP A 603 7.62 -6.66 -39.10
N THR A 604 7.58 -6.06 -40.27
CA THR A 604 7.36 -4.63 -40.49
C THR A 604 5.99 -4.14 -40.04
N ASP A 605 4.98 -5.04 -40.06
CA ASP A 605 3.59 -4.69 -39.72
C ASP A 605 3.41 -4.56 -38.18
N ASN A 606 4.11 -5.41 -37.44
CA ASN A 606 4.03 -5.46 -35.99
C ASN A 606 5.20 -4.74 -35.28
N SER A 607 6.17 -4.26 -36.06
CA SER A 607 7.29 -3.44 -35.54
C SER A 607 6.97 -1.95 -35.65
N ASN A 608 7.41 -1.18 -34.64
CA ASN A 608 7.11 0.24 -34.59
C ASN A 608 8.10 1.04 -33.75
N GLU A 609 8.21 2.32 -34.08
CA GLU A 609 8.83 3.33 -33.24
C GLU A 609 7.78 4.35 -32.81
N SER A 610 7.87 4.83 -31.58
CA SER A 610 6.92 5.82 -31.10
C SER A 610 7.60 6.89 -30.26
N THR A 611 7.13 8.13 -30.40
CA THR A 611 7.56 9.24 -29.55
C THR A 611 6.32 10.01 -29.08
N LEU A 612 6.14 10.07 -27.77
CA LEU A 612 5.10 10.86 -27.11
C LEU A 612 5.73 12.04 -26.37
N ASN A 613 5.31 13.26 -26.68
CA ASN A 613 5.56 14.43 -25.88
C ASN A 613 4.23 14.90 -25.28
N ASN A 614 4.13 14.84 -23.95
CA ASN A 614 2.94 15.26 -23.20
C ASN A 614 3.28 16.48 -22.35
N TRP A 615 2.49 17.54 -22.48
CA TRP A 615 2.50 18.70 -21.59
C TRP A 615 1.20 18.72 -20.80
N SER A 616 1.31 18.86 -19.49
CA SER A 616 0.16 18.98 -18.59
C SER A 616 0.29 20.23 -17.74
N HIS A 617 -0.73 21.07 -17.79
CA HIS A 617 -0.89 22.29 -17.02
C HIS A 617 -2.04 22.09 -16.04
N GLN A 618 -1.77 22.21 -14.75
CA GLN A 618 -2.78 22.02 -13.71
C GLN A 618 -2.82 23.26 -12.79
N LEU A 619 -3.97 23.89 -12.73
CA LEU A 619 -4.30 24.92 -11.74
C LEU A 619 -5.19 24.29 -10.68
N THR A 620 -4.75 24.30 -9.43
CA THR A 620 -5.50 23.79 -8.27
C THR A 620 -5.87 24.95 -7.36
N LEU A 621 -7.12 24.99 -6.94
CA LEU A 621 -7.62 25.94 -5.93
C LEU A 621 -8.07 25.11 -4.70
N ASP A 622 -7.20 24.97 -3.71
CA ASP A 622 -7.46 24.20 -2.50
C ASP A 622 -8.02 25.12 -1.40
N TRP A 623 -9.34 25.09 -1.22
CA TRP A 623 -10.04 25.85 -0.19
C TRP A 623 -10.31 24.95 1.01
N GLN A 624 -9.96 25.40 2.22
CA GLN A 624 -10.14 24.66 3.46
C GLN A 624 -10.78 25.53 4.52
N TRP A 625 -11.78 24.98 5.19
CA TRP A 625 -12.42 25.59 6.36
C TRP A 625 -12.29 24.65 7.56
N ASN A 626 -11.73 25.15 8.65
CA ASN A 626 -11.49 24.39 9.87
C ASN A 626 -12.17 25.09 11.06
N LYS A 627 -13.04 24.39 11.79
CA LYS A 627 -13.71 24.90 12.98
C LYS A 627 -13.50 23.95 14.16
N TYR A 628 -13.03 24.49 15.27
CA TYR A 628 -12.86 23.76 16.52
C TYR A 628 -13.76 24.39 17.57
N VAL A 629 -14.71 23.62 18.12
CA VAL A 629 -15.53 24.01 19.26
C VAL A 629 -14.81 23.50 20.50
N LYS A 630 -14.51 24.40 21.43
CA LYS A 630 -13.78 24.10 22.67
C LYS A 630 -14.66 24.37 23.87
N ASP A 631 -14.47 23.63 25.00
CA ASP A 631 -15.06 23.90 26.29
C ASP A 631 -14.33 25.05 27.02
N GLU A 632 -14.80 25.41 28.21
CA GLU A 632 -14.17 26.41 29.07
C GLU A 632 -12.73 26.05 29.47
N ASN A 633 -12.37 24.78 29.40
CA ASN A 633 -11.02 24.27 29.65
C ASN A 633 -10.22 24.11 28.35
N PHE A 634 -10.66 24.70 27.26
CA PHE A 634 -10.06 24.66 25.92
C PHE A 634 -9.91 23.26 25.30
N ARG A 635 -10.72 22.29 25.75
CA ARG A 635 -10.73 20.96 25.14
C ARG A 635 -11.58 21.00 23.90
N THR A 636 -11.12 20.40 22.83
CA THR A 636 -11.91 20.28 21.61
C THR A 636 -13.10 19.34 21.85
N LEU A 637 -14.29 19.91 21.89
CA LEU A 637 -15.56 19.17 21.97
C LEU A 637 -15.95 18.64 20.60
N SER A 638 -15.77 19.44 19.58
CA SER A 638 -15.97 19.00 18.19
C SER A 638 -15.05 19.74 17.24
N SER A 639 -14.71 19.07 16.16
CA SER A 639 -13.95 19.62 15.04
C SER A 639 -14.68 19.38 13.74
N TRP A 640 -14.63 20.38 12.87
CA TRP A 640 -15.14 20.32 11.51
C TRP A 640 -14.05 20.75 10.57
N ASN A 641 -13.80 19.95 9.53
CA ASN A 641 -12.92 20.30 8.44
C ASN A 641 -13.67 20.11 7.13
N VAL A 642 -13.72 21.14 6.32
CA VAL A 642 -14.28 21.10 4.97
C VAL A 642 -13.16 21.47 4.00
N THR A 643 -12.96 20.65 3.01
CA THR A 643 -12.03 20.90 1.91
C THR A 643 -12.79 20.88 0.60
N VAL A 644 -12.61 21.88 -0.22
CA VAL A 644 -13.14 21.97 -1.57
C VAL A 644 -11.98 22.27 -2.51
N ARG A 645 -11.74 21.40 -3.48
CA ARG A 645 -10.60 21.53 -4.39
C ARG A 645 -11.01 21.23 -5.82
N PRO A 646 -11.35 22.26 -6.60
CA PRO A 646 -11.39 22.14 -8.05
C PRO A 646 -9.97 22.16 -8.62
N ASP A 647 -9.71 21.27 -9.54
CA ASP A 647 -8.49 21.19 -10.35
C ASP A 647 -8.84 21.41 -11.82
N PHE A 648 -8.16 22.33 -12.48
CA PHE A 648 -8.29 22.62 -13.89
C PHE A 648 -7.05 22.10 -14.60
N VAL A 649 -7.20 20.96 -15.27
CA VAL A 649 -6.10 20.30 -15.95
C VAL A 649 -6.28 20.45 -17.46
N TYR A 650 -5.24 20.89 -18.15
CA TYR A 650 -5.18 20.92 -19.60
C TYR A 650 -3.94 20.14 -20.05
N GLU A 651 -4.18 19.14 -20.90
CA GLU A 651 -3.12 18.30 -21.44
C GLU A 651 -3.07 18.43 -22.96
N THR A 652 -1.85 18.54 -23.49
CA THR A 652 -1.56 18.43 -24.90
C THR A 652 -0.59 17.28 -25.15
N ASN A 653 -0.89 16.50 -26.17
CA ASN A 653 -0.07 15.38 -26.58
C ASN A 653 0.38 15.59 -28.01
N ARG A 654 1.63 15.29 -28.27
CA ARG A 654 2.16 15.10 -29.62
C ARG A 654 2.74 13.71 -29.67
N PHE A 655 2.08 12.85 -30.44
CA PHE A 655 2.42 11.45 -30.57
C PHE A 655 2.74 11.14 -32.03
N ASP A 656 3.97 10.76 -32.26
CA ASP A 656 4.51 10.32 -33.54
C ASP A 656 4.67 8.81 -33.45
N TYR A 657 3.90 8.07 -34.25
CA TYR A 657 3.96 6.61 -34.38
C TYR A 657 4.42 6.28 -35.79
N ARG A 658 5.43 5.40 -35.90
CA ARG A 658 6.03 4.96 -37.15
C ARG A 658 6.02 3.46 -37.21
N SER A 659 5.23 2.90 -38.12
CA SER A 659 5.39 1.55 -38.64
C SER A 659 5.67 1.65 -40.14
N ALA A 660 6.14 0.58 -40.76
CA ALA A 660 6.50 0.62 -42.19
C ALA A 660 5.32 1.01 -43.10
N ASN A 661 4.10 0.60 -42.74
CA ASN A 661 2.93 0.71 -43.60
C ASN A 661 1.94 1.78 -43.17
N ASP A 662 1.99 2.29 -41.92
CA ASP A 662 0.99 3.25 -41.44
C ASP A 662 1.60 4.24 -40.40
N PRO A 663 2.39 5.23 -40.84
CA PRO A 663 2.87 6.26 -39.93
C PRO A 663 1.71 7.19 -39.53
N GLN A 664 1.52 7.39 -38.22
CA GLN A 664 0.45 8.22 -37.67
C GLN A 664 1.02 9.34 -36.79
N HIS A 665 0.44 10.52 -36.94
CA HIS A 665 0.73 11.69 -36.12
C HIS A 665 -0.54 12.16 -35.42
N LEU A 666 -0.57 12.09 -34.08
CA LEU A 666 -1.72 12.47 -33.28
C LEU A 666 -1.36 13.64 -32.35
N THR A 667 -2.26 14.63 -32.30
CA THR A 667 -2.07 15.81 -31.41
C THR A 667 -3.32 16.07 -30.55
N PRO A 668 -3.81 15.08 -29.79
CA PRO A 668 -5.01 15.30 -28.99
C PRO A 668 -4.74 16.24 -27.82
N GLY A 669 -5.65 17.18 -27.62
CA GLY A 669 -5.68 18.07 -26.46
C GLY A 669 -6.93 17.82 -25.61
N TYR A 670 -6.78 17.84 -24.30
CA TYR A 670 -7.86 17.51 -23.38
C TYR A 670 -8.00 18.50 -22.25
N TRP A 671 -9.21 18.96 -22.00
CA TRP A 671 -9.60 19.56 -20.75
C TRP A 671 -10.09 18.46 -19.81
N LEU A 672 -9.44 18.32 -18.65
CA LEU A 672 -9.67 17.24 -17.68
C LEU A 672 -9.99 17.85 -16.31
N PRO A 673 -11.15 18.51 -16.14
CA PRO A 673 -11.53 19.09 -14.86
C PRO A 673 -11.68 17.98 -13.81
N GLN A 674 -11.21 18.27 -12.59
CA GLN A 674 -11.36 17.40 -11.46
C GLN A 674 -11.95 18.19 -10.29
N PHE A 675 -12.68 17.50 -9.44
CA PHE A 675 -13.28 18.11 -8.27
C PHE A 675 -13.14 17.18 -7.07
N TYR A 676 -12.74 17.74 -5.95
CA TYR A 676 -12.65 17.03 -4.69
C TYR A 676 -13.38 17.80 -3.59
N PHE A 677 -14.23 17.11 -2.86
CA PHE A 677 -14.91 17.60 -1.66
C PHE A 677 -14.68 16.64 -0.51
N GLN A 678 -14.31 17.16 0.65
CA GLN A 678 -14.16 16.37 1.86
C GLN A 678 -14.79 17.09 3.04
N LEU A 679 -15.58 16.35 3.83
CA LEU A 679 -16.12 16.78 5.11
C LEU A 679 -15.66 15.83 6.20
N LYS A 680 -14.96 16.36 7.19
CA LYS A 680 -14.58 15.62 8.40
C LYS A 680 -15.21 16.21 9.62
N ARG A 681 -15.79 15.38 10.44
CA ARG A 681 -16.33 15.74 11.74
C ARG A 681 -15.75 14.85 12.83
N GLY A 682 -15.14 15.45 13.83
CA GLY A 682 -14.64 14.76 15.00
C GLY A 682 -15.33 15.24 16.26
N THR A 683 -15.67 14.33 17.16
CA THR A 683 -16.13 14.63 18.53
C THR A 683 -15.19 13.94 19.51
N PRO A 684 -14.03 14.55 19.83
CA PRO A 684 -13.01 13.91 20.65
C PRO A 684 -13.48 13.49 22.04
N SER A 685 -14.44 14.22 22.63
CA SER A 685 -15.08 13.88 23.92
C SER A 685 -15.87 12.57 23.87
N LEU A 686 -16.53 12.29 22.75
CA LEU A 686 -17.29 11.07 22.50
C LEU A 686 -16.49 10.06 21.64
N ARG A 687 -15.31 10.46 21.14
CA ARG A 687 -14.41 9.67 20.29
C ARG A 687 -15.05 9.12 19.02
N HIS A 688 -15.90 9.92 18.44
CA HIS A 688 -16.47 9.66 17.13
C HIS A 688 -15.76 10.49 16.07
N ARG A 689 -15.51 9.87 14.94
CA ARG A 689 -15.03 10.54 13.74
C ARG A 689 -15.83 10.09 12.54
N LEU A 690 -16.20 11.05 11.74
CA LEU A 690 -16.92 10.89 10.50
C LEU A 690 -16.13 11.57 9.40
N ASP A 691 -15.85 10.86 8.33
CA ASP A 691 -15.22 11.37 7.12
C ASP A 691 -16.14 11.08 5.94
N PHE A 692 -16.46 12.08 5.14
CA PHE A 692 -17.16 11.98 3.87
C PHE A 692 -16.30 12.56 2.78
N ASP A 693 -16.09 11.81 1.71
CA ASP A 693 -15.27 12.20 0.56
C ASP A 693 -16.08 12.03 -0.73
N LEU A 694 -16.02 13.04 -1.59
CA LEU A 694 -16.55 13.00 -2.95
C LEU A 694 -15.42 13.43 -3.90
N SER A 695 -15.16 12.65 -4.93
CA SER A 695 -14.25 13.03 -6.00
C SER A 695 -14.84 12.76 -7.37
N LEU A 696 -14.62 13.69 -8.30
CA LEU A 696 -14.92 13.59 -9.71
C LEU A 696 -13.61 13.78 -10.46
N ILE A 697 -13.20 12.78 -11.24
CA ILE A 697 -11.90 12.77 -11.91
C ILE A 697 -12.13 12.47 -13.40
N THR A 698 -11.78 13.42 -14.25
CA THR A 698 -11.79 13.20 -15.70
C THR A 698 -10.42 12.73 -16.15
N SER A 699 -10.36 11.73 -17.02
CA SER A 699 -9.11 11.23 -17.61
C SER A 699 -9.26 10.97 -19.11
N ALA A 700 -8.19 11.23 -19.87
CA ALA A 700 -8.10 10.99 -21.28
C ALA A 700 -7.86 9.49 -21.58
N PRO A 701 -8.29 8.98 -22.75
CA PRO A 701 -7.86 7.67 -23.23
C PRO A 701 -6.35 7.67 -23.52
N SER A 702 -5.75 6.48 -23.51
CA SER A 702 -4.35 6.32 -23.94
C SER A 702 -4.20 6.73 -25.40
N VAL A 703 -3.17 7.52 -25.72
CA VAL A 703 -2.91 7.96 -27.09
C VAL A 703 -2.67 6.77 -28.04
N THR A 704 -2.08 5.68 -27.52
CA THR A 704 -1.87 4.44 -28.27
C THR A 704 -3.18 3.73 -28.63
N SER A 705 -4.22 3.85 -27.78
CA SER A 705 -5.54 3.28 -28.08
C SER A 705 -6.30 4.02 -29.18
N LEU A 706 -5.86 5.26 -29.50
CA LEU A 706 -6.44 6.09 -30.56
C LEU A 706 -5.85 5.80 -31.95
N LEU A 707 -4.80 5.01 -32.03
CA LEU A 707 -4.19 4.62 -33.30
C LEU A 707 -5.19 3.83 -34.13
N ARG A 708 -5.24 4.09 -35.43
CA ARG A 708 -5.96 3.27 -36.44
C ARG A 708 -5.08 2.07 -36.82
N ARG A 709 -4.92 1.14 -35.91
CA ARG A 709 -4.01 0.01 -36.07
C ARG A 709 -4.68 -1.30 -35.70
N THR A 710 -4.36 -2.35 -36.44
CA THR A 710 -4.65 -3.73 -36.07
C THR A 710 -3.35 -4.40 -35.66
N ASP A 711 -3.28 -4.87 -34.44
CA ASP A 711 -2.14 -5.62 -33.90
C ASP A 711 -2.40 -7.10 -34.06
N THR A 712 -1.59 -7.77 -34.86
CA THR A 712 -1.66 -9.20 -35.19
C THR A 712 -0.44 -9.97 -34.68
N ALA A 713 0.35 -9.38 -33.81
CA ALA A 713 1.54 -10.03 -33.25
C ALA A 713 1.17 -11.35 -32.54
N ASP A 714 0.07 -11.37 -31.78
CA ASP A 714 -0.55 -12.61 -31.30
C ASP A 714 -1.65 -13.04 -32.28
N PRO A 715 -1.48 -14.20 -32.96
CA PRO A 715 -2.43 -14.64 -33.96
C PRO A 715 -3.79 -15.05 -33.44
N LEU A 716 -3.88 -15.35 -32.14
CA LEU A 716 -5.12 -15.74 -31.46
C LEU A 716 -5.83 -14.55 -30.81
N HIS A 717 -5.11 -13.43 -30.59
CA HIS A 717 -5.62 -12.24 -29.92
C HIS A 717 -5.28 -10.99 -30.72
N ILE A 718 -6.16 -10.64 -31.67
CA ILE A 718 -6.01 -9.43 -32.46
C ILE A 718 -6.56 -8.23 -31.68
N THR A 719 -5.81 -7.14 -31.65
CA THR A 719 -6.25 -5.90 -31.02
C THR A 719 -6.43 -4.82 -32.08
N VAL A 720 -7.59 -4.15 -32.05
CA VAL A 720 -7.92 -3.06 -32.98
C VAL A 720 -8.03 -1.76 -32.19
N GLY A 721 -7.34 -0.72 -32.65
CA GLY A 721 -7.41 0.62 -32.07
C GLY A 721 -8.74 1.31 -32.35
N ASN A 722 -9.06 2.36 -31.59
CA ASN A 722 -10.29 3.13 -31.73
C ASN A 722 -10.04 4.63 -31.57
N PRO A 723 -10.00 5.39 -32.68
CA PRO A 723 -9.75 6.83 -32.66
C PRO A 723 -10.90 7.65 -32.04
N ASP A 724 -12.10 7.07 -31.91
CA ASP A 724 -13.31 7.75 -31.45
C ASP A 724 -13.49 7.67 -29.91
N LEU A 725 -12.50 7.18 -29.20
CA LEU A 725 -12.54 7.07 -27.74
C LEU A 725 -12.69 8.44 -27.09
N LYS A 726 -13.63 8.50 -26.17
CA LYS A 726 -13.93 9.69 -25.37
C LYS A 726 -13.25 9.62 -24.00
N ARG A 727 -13.00 10.77 -23.40
CA ARG A 727 -12.57 10.88 -22.02
C ARG A 727 -13.59 10.25 -21.09
N LYS A 728 -13.11 9.56 -20.06
CA LYS A 728 -13.93 8.99 -19.00
C LYS A 728 -14.02 9.94 -17.80
N LEU A 729 -15.13 9.84 -17.07
CA LEU A 729 -15.34 10.53 -15.81
C LEU A 729 -15.61 9.50 -14.71
N ASP A 730 -14.72 9.46 -13.72
CA ASP A 730 -14.84 8.63 -12.51
C ASP A 730 -15.42 9.46 -11.38
N GLY A 731 -16.54 9.02 -10.83
CA GLY A 731 -17.17 9.57 -9.64
C GLY A 731 -16.99 8.62 -8.45
N ASN A 732 -16.43 9.12 -7.34
CA ASN A 732 -16.27 8.34 -6.11
C ASN A 732 -16.95 9.06 -4.95
N VAL A 733 -17.74 8.31 -4.19
CA VAL A 733 -18.30 8.75 -2.91
C VAL A 733 -17.85 7.75 -1.86
N SER A 734 -17.29 8.22 -0.76
CA SER A 734 -16.97 7.35 0.37
C SER A 734 -17.35 7.98 1.70
N PHE A 735 -17.72 7.12 2.62
CA PHE A 735 -18.13 7.42 3.96
C PHE A 735 -17.35 6.53 4.94
N ASN A 736 -16.69 7.13 5.92
CA ASN A 736 -15.95 6.41 6.94
C ASN A 736 -16.42 6.89 8.32
N TYR A 737 -16.73 5.95 9.19
CA TYR A 737 -17.12 6.18 10.55
C TYR A 737 -16.26 5.39 11.51
N ARG A 738 -15.80 6.06 12.57
CA ARG A 738 -15.03 5.44 13.64
C ARG A 738 -15.58 5.84 15.00
N ALA A 739 -15.73 4.87 15.89
CA ALA A 739 -16.12 5.07 17.28
C ALA A 739 -15.17 4.27 18.20
N ASP A 740 -14.53 4.96 19.13
CA ASP A 740 -13.62 4.38 20.12
C ASP A 740 -14.14 4.67 21.52
N GLN A 741 -14.58 3.69 22.28
CA GLN A 741 -15.00 3.84 23.67
C GLN A 741 -13.84 3.62 24.65
N TRP A 742 -13.19 4.72 25.01
CA TRP A 742 -12.00 4.70 25.85
C TRP A 742 -12.26 5.04 27.34
N LEU A 743 -13.25 5.83 27.64
CA LEU A 743 -13.46 6.45 28.97
C LEU A 743 -13.68 5.49 30.14
N GLN A 744 -13.89 4.19 29.90
CA GLN A 744 -14.14 3.20 30.95
C GLN A 744 -13.20 2.00 30.91
N ARG A 745 -11.98 2.13 30.39
CA ARG A 745 -11.02 1.02 30.19
C ARG A 745 -11.57 -0.16 29.38
N LYS A 746 -12.53 0.08 28.50
CA LYS A 746 -13.10 -0.93 27.61
C LYS A 746 -12.46 -0.76 26.24
N GLU A 747 -11.65 -1.73 25.84
CA GLU A 747 -10.99 -1.81 24.53
C GLU A 747 -12.06 -2.17 23.46
N ARG A 748 -12.94 -1.21 23.14
CA ARG A 748 -13.99 -1.36 22.13
C ARG A 748 -13.68 -0.44 20.97
N GLN A 749 -13.75 -0.97 19.78
CA GLN A 749 -13.54 -0.21 18.56
C GLN A 749 -14.54 -0.65 17.50
N LEU A 750 -15.18 0.32 16.87
CA LEU A 750 -16.03 0.15 15.71
C LEU A 750 -15.46 1.01 14.59
N TYR A 751 -15.20 0.41 13.46
CA TYR A 751 -14.87 1.09 12.22
C TYR A 751 -15.80 0.60 11.12
N GLY A 752 -16.46 1.51 10.44
CA GLY A 752 -17.28 1.24 9.27
C GLY A 752 -16.86 2.12 8.11
N SER A 753 -16.81 1.57 6.91
CA SER A 753 -16.64 2.33 5.69
C SER A 753 -17.58 1.81 4.62
N ALA A 754 -18.11 2.72 3.81
CA ALA A 754 -18.91 2.39 2.65
C ALA A 754 -18.55 3.35 1.53
N GLY A 755 -18.68 2.90 0.30
CA GLY A 755 -18.45 3.76 -0.84
C GLY A 755 -19.09 3.25 -2.10
N TRP A 756 -19.15 4.15 -3.06
CA TRP A 756 -19.69 3.90 -4.39
C TRP A 756 -18.81 4.60 -5.41
N HIS A 757 -18.43 3.86 -6.42
CA HIS A 757 -17.68 4.32 -7.58
C HIS A 757 -18.52 4.12 -8.82
N ILE A 758 -18.62 5.13 -9.68
CA ILE A 758 -19.31 5.09 -10.96
C ILE A 758 -18.42 5.67 -12.05
N THR A 759 -18.39 5.05 -13.21
CA THR A 759 -17.64 5.53 -14.35
C THR A 759 -18.58 5.84 -15.51
N HIS A 760 -18.57 7.08 -15.94
CA HIS A 760 -19.21 7.52 -17.18
C HIS A 760 -18.21 7.47 -18.33
N ASN A 761 -18.65 7.00 -19.52
CA ASN A 761 -17.75 6.68 -20.65
C ASN A 761 -16.61 5.73 -20.25
N ALA A 762 -16.88 4.71 -19.44
CA ALA A 762 -15.88 3.72 -19.09
C ALA A 762 -15.26 3.10 -20.35
N LEU A 763 -13.96 2.82 -20.27
CA LEU A 763 -13.27 2.07 -21.33
C LEU A 763 -13.52 0.59 -21.09
N ALA A 764 -14.23 -0.07 -22.00
CA ALA A 764 -14.54 -1.48 -21.96
C ALA A 764 -14.06 -2.16 -23.23
N ALA A 765 -13.94 -3.47 -23.19
CA ALA A 765 -13.58 -4.25 -24.35
C ALA A 765 -14.83 -4.69 -25.13
N SER A 766 -14.73 -4.65 -26.44
CA SER A 766 -15.66 -5.26 -27.38
C SER A 766 -14.97 -6.48 -27.99
N TYR A 767 -15.56 -7.66 -27.79
CA TYR A 767 -14.98 -8.95 -28.22
C TYR A 767 -15.75 -9.56 -29.35
N THR A 768 -15.02 -10.00 -30.37
CA THR A 768 -15.53 -10.89 -31.43
C THR A 768 -14.66 -12.16 -31.44
N TYR A 769 -15.28 -13.32 -31.37
CA TYR A 769 -14.59 -14.60 -31.43
C TYR A 769 -14.95 -15.37 -32.67
N ASN A 770 -13.95 -15.80 -33.42
CA ASN A 770 -14.11 -16.68 -34.55
C ASN A 770 -13.89 -18.14 -34.11
N ARG A 771 -14.95 -18.94 -34.14
CA ARG A 771 -14.90 -20.34 -33.65
C ARG A 771 -14.05 -21.24 -34.53
N GLN A 772 -14.02 -20.99 -35.83
CA GLN A 772 -13.29 -21.82 -36.81
C GLN A 772 -11.78 -21.65 -36.61
N THR A 773 -11.33 -20.41 -36.47
CA THR A 773 -9.90 -20.08 -36.31
C THR A 773 -9.45 -19.96 -34.86
N GLY A 774 -10.38 -19.86 -33.90
CA GLY A 774 -10.08 -19.58 -32.51
C GLY A 774 -9.54 -18.18 -32.23
N VAL A 775 -9.60 -17.27 -33.18
CA VAL A 775 -9.12 -15.90 -33.07
C VAL A 775 -10.13 -15.05 -32.32
N THR A 776 -9.64 -14.33 -31.32
CA THR A 776 -10.38 -13.30 -30.62
C THR A 776 -9.93 -11.93 -31.10
N THR A 777 -10.84 -11.13 -31.62
CA THR A 777 -10.58 -9.72 -31.95
C THR A 777 -11.14 -8.85 -30.81
N THR A 778 -10.32 -7.95 -30.29
CA THR A 778 -10.66 -7.05 -29.20
C THR A 778 -10.51 -5.60 -29.64
N GLN A 779 -11.53 -4.78 -29.36
CA GLN A 779 -11.47 -3.33 -29.55
C GLN A 779 -11.90 -2.62 -28.26
N THR A 780 -11.18 -1.58 -27.87
CA THR A 780 -11.60 -0.74 -26.75
C THR A 780 -12.71 0.21 -27.19
N VAL A 781 -13.80 0.27 -26.41
CA VAL A 781 -14.97 1.13 -26.66
C VAL A 781 -15.39 1.86 -25.40
N ASN A 782 -16.14 2.96 -25.53
CA ASN A 782 -16.73 3.62 -24.36
C ASN A 782 -18.10 3.01 -24.05
N VAL A 783 -18.34 2.75 -22.77
CA VAL A 783 -19.62 2.25 -22.26
C VAL A 783 -20.04 3.01 -21.00
N ASP A 784 -21.35 3.03 -20.77
CA ASP A 784 -21.95 3.54 -19.54
C ASP A 784 -22.58 2.41 -18.73
N GLY A 785 -22.61 2.58 -17.41
CA GLY A 785 -23.24 1.64 -16.50
C GLY A 785 -22.26 0.88 -15.62
N ASN A 786 -20.95 1.12 -15.74
CA ASN A 786 -19.95 0.54 -14.85
C ASN A 786 -19.98 1.23 -13.49
N TRP A 787 -20.20 0.46 -12.43
CA TRP A 787 -20.12 0.92 -11.07
C TRP A 787 -19.73 -0.21 -10.11
N ASN A 788 -19.18 0.17 -8.98
CA ASN A 788 -19.01 -0.74 -7.86
C ASN A 788 -19.35 -0.05 -6.54
N ALA A 789 -19.86 -0.83 -5.60
CA ALA A 789 -20.13 -0.38 -4.25
C ALA A 789 -19.50 -1.34 -3.25
N TRP A 790 -19.03 -0.79 -2.13
CA TRP A 790 -18.42 -1.61 -1.07
C TRP A 790 -18.86 -1.14 0.32
N MET A 791 -18.86 -2.09 1.24
CA MET A 791 -19.06 -1.84 2.65
C MET A 791 -18.09 -2.71 3.45
N ASN A 792 -17.39 -2.09 4.41
CA ASN A 792 -16.53 -2.78 5.36
C ASN A 792 -16.93 -2.42 6.78
N LEU A 793 -16.95 -3.41 7.66
CA LEU A 793 -17.23 -3.26 9.07
C LEU A 793 -16.19 -4.04 9.89
N ASN A 794 -15.50 -3.34 10.77
CA ASN A 794 -14.57 -3.96 11.72
C ASN A 794 -15.02 -3.63 13.14
N PHE A 795 -15.13 -4.64 13.96
CA PHE A 795 -15.57 -4.48 15.33
C PHE A 795 -14.69 -5.33 16.27
N THR A 796 -14.19 -4.71 17.33
CA THR A 796 -13.39 -5.36 18.35
C THR A 796 -13.94 -5.03 19.73
N LEU A 797 -14.12 -6.05 20.56
CA LEU A 797 -14.57 -5.89 21.93
C LEU A 797 -14.03 -6.97 22.88
N PRO A 798 -13.74 -6.65 24.15
CA PRO A 798 -13.53 -7.63 25.19
C PRO A 798 -14.86 -8.24 25.61
N LEU A 799 -14.92 -9.58 25.67
CA LEU A 799 -16.11 -10.31 26.14
C LEU A 799 -16.15 -10.47 27.66
N ASP A 800 -14.98 -10.39 28.32
CA ASP A 800 -14.86 -10.50 29.76
C ASP A 800 -14.35 -9.20 30.42
N ARG A 801 -14.66 -9.01 31.70
CA ARG A 801 -14.24 -7.83 32.49
C ARG A 801 -12.72 -7.73 32.67
N LYS A 802 -11.99 -8.84 32.56
CA LYS A 802 -10.52 -8.89 32.73
C LYS A 802 -9.76 -8.75 31.40
N HIS A 803 -10.47 -8.52 30.30
CA HIS A 803 -9.92 -8.38 28.95
C HIS A 803 -9.07 -9.58 28.49
N ARG A 804 -9.38 -10.78 28.98
CA ARG A 804 -8.71 -12.00 28.61
C ARG A 804 -9.26 -12.61 27.33
N LEU A 805 -10.56 -12.40 27.09
CA LEU A 805 -11.27 -12.90 25.93
C LEU A 805 -11.64 -11.73 25.03
N MET A 806 -11.00 -11.69 23.85
CA MET A 806 -11.21 -10.64 22.84
C MET A 806 -11.93 -11.23 21.64
N PHE A 807 -12.99 -10.57 21.22
CA PHE A 807 -13.69 -10.87 19.98
C PHE A 807 -13.40 -9.80 18.94
N THR A 808 -13.11 -10.22 17.72
CA THR A 808 -12.92 -9.32 16.57
C THR A 808 -13.67 -9.89 15.37
N THR A 809 -14.43 -9.06 14.68
CA THR A 809 -15.03 -9.37 13.40
C THR A 809 -14.59 -8.37 12.35
N ALA A 810 -14.37 -8.87 11.13
CA ALA A 810 -14.10 -8.06 9.95
C ALA A 810 -14.99 -8.56 8.81
N SER A 811 -15.97 -7.74 8.43
CA SER A 811 -16.93 -8.03 7.38
C SER A 811 -16.66 -7.14 6.19
N SER A 812 -16.70 -7.66 4.98
CA SER A 812 -16.66 -6.89 3.75
C SER A 812 -17.67 -7.41 2.73
N VAL A 813 -18.31 -6.48 2.04
CA VAL A 813 -19.21 -6.77 0.93
C VAL A 813 -18.83 -5.86 -0.22
N ASN A 814 -18.64 -6.45 -1.40
CA ASN A 814 -18.35 -5.72 -2.62
C ASN A 814 -19.35 -6.14 -3.70
N PHE A 815 -19.96 -5.15 -4.33
CA PHE A 815 -20.85 -5.30 -5.47
C PHE A 815 -20.19 -4.69 -6.69
N TYR A 816 -20.16 -5.44 -7.79
CA TYR A 816 -19.64 -4.98 -9.07
C TYR A 816 -20.72 -5.08 -10.13
N HIS A 817 -20.84 -4.07 -10.94
CA HIS A 817 -21.69 -4.01 -12.10
C HIS A 817 -20.82 -3.56 -13.28
N THR A 818 -20.48 -4.50 -14.13
CA THR A 818 -19.59 -4.29 -15.27
C THR A 818 -20.35 -4.45 -16.57
N VAL A 819 -20.15 -3.53 -17.47
CA VAL A 819 -20.72 -3.53 -18.82
C VAL A 819 -19.58 -3.64 -19.82
N ASP A 820 -19.73 -4.54 -20.77
CA ASP A 820 -18.86 -4.70 -21.94
C ASP A 820 -19.68 -5.14 -23.15
N TYR A 821 -19.01 -5.43 -24.27
CA TYR A 821 -19.64 -5.97 -25.46
C TYR A 821 -19.03 -7.32 -25.78
N ALA A 822 -19.90 -8.33 -25.95
CA ALA A 822 -19.47 -9.68 -26.32
C ALA A 822 -20.38 -10.23 -27.43
N SER A 823 -19.85 -11.06 -28.31
CA SER A 823 -20.67 -11.78 -29.29
C SER A 823 -21.61 -12.74 -28.58
N SER A 824 -22.88 -12.81 -28.97
CA SER A 824 -23.86 -13.77 -28.45
C SER A 824 -24.08 -14.95 -29.43
N ARG A 825 -24.72 -16.04 -28.94
CA ARG A 825 -25.01 -17.23 -29.78
C ARG A 825 -25.77 -16.91 -31.05
N GLU A 826 -26.61 -15.88 -31.01
CA GLU A 826 -27.49 -15.52 -32.13
C GLU A 826 -26.98 -14.36 -32.99
N GLN A 827 -25.95 -13.63 -32.50
CA GLN A 827 -25.49 -12.41 -33.17
C GLN A 827 -23.97 -12.44 -33.34
N GLU A 828 -23.50 -12.35 -34.57
CA GLU A 828 -22.07 -12.25 -34.90
C GLU A 828 -21.44 -10.93 -34.40
N HIS A 829 -22.28 -9.89 -34.22
CA HIS A 829 -21.83 -8.60 -33.70
C HIS A 829 -21.86 -8.55 -32.17
N PRO A 830 -20.89 -7.90 -31.54
CA PRO A 830 -20.88 -7.77 -30.12
C PRO A 830 -22.10 -7.06 -29.55
N VAL A 831 -22.81 -7.70 -28.63
CA VAL A 831 -23.96 -7.12 -27.93
C VAL A 831 -23.54 -6.66 -26.53
N ARG A 832 -24.25 -5.64 -26.06
CA ARG A 832 -24.02 -5.12 -24.72
C ARG A 832 -24.37 -6.18 -23.68
N THR A 833 -23.38 -6.59 -22.90
CA THR A 833 -23.50 -7.55 -21.81
C THR A 833 -23.28 -6.88 -20.47
N THR A 834 -23.92 -7.41 -19.44
CA THR A 834 -23.80 -6.92 -18.07
C THR A 834 -23.46 -8.08 -17.15
N THR A 835 -22.35 -7.94 -16.43
CA THR A 835 -21.94 -8.88 -15.39
C THR A 835 -22.11 -8.25 -14.02
N ARG A 836 -22.76 -8.96 -13.11
CA ARG A 836 -22.94 -8.58 -11.71
C ARG A 836 -22.16 -9.56 -10.84
N ALA A 837 -21.32 -9.04 -9.97
CA ALA A 837 -20.59 -9.87 -9.03
C ALA A 837 -20.82 -9.37 -7.60
N THR A 838 -21.00 -10.30 -6.68
CA THR A 838 -21.10 -10.06 -5.25
C THR A 838 -20.01 -10.89 -4.55
N LEU A 839 -19.08 -10.19 -3.90
CA LEU A 839 -18.05 -10.80 -3.08
C LEU A 839 -18.28 -10.42 -1.63
N THR A 840 -18.59 -11.41 -0.79
CA THR A 840 -18.80 -11.20 0.65
C THR A 840 -17.73 -11.98 1.42
N SER A 841 -17.06 -11.31 2.34
CA SER A 841 -16.09 -11.94 3.23
C SER A 841 -16.40 -11.61 4.68
N GLU A 842 -16.36 -12.62 5.53
CA GLU A 842 -16.50 -12.50 6.97
C GLU A 842 -15.32 -13.18 7.66
N THR A 843 -14.72 -12.51 8.63
CA THR A 843 -13.67 -13.10 9.48
C THR A 843 -14.02 -12.87 10.94
N LEU A 844 -14.13 -13.95 11.68
CA LEU A 844 -14.38 -13.97 13.12
C LEU A 844 -13.14 -14.46 13.83
N ARG A 845 -12.70 -13.75 14.86
CA ARG A 845 -11.57 -14.15 15.70
C ARG A 845 -11.96 -14.05 17.17
N LEU A 846 -11.67 -15.12 17.90
CA LEU A 846 -11.84 -15.18 19.35
C LEU A 846 -10.49 -15.53 19.98
N ASN A 847 -9.88 -14.60 20.69
CA ASN A 847 -8.58 -14.74 21.31
C ASN A 847 -8.73 -14.76 22.83
N TYR A 848 -8.32 -15.88 23.45
CA TYR A 848 -8.27 -16.03 24.90
C TYR A 848 -6.83 -16.06 25.39
N ARG A 849 -6.51 -15.23 26.36
CA ARG A 849 -5.18 -15.14 26.95
C ARG A 849 -5.23 -15.18 28.46
N TYR A 850 -4.49 -16.12 29.02
CA TYR A 850 -4.34 -16.21 30.48
C TYR A 850 -2.99 -16.82 30.85
N LYS A 851 -2.17 -16.04 31.61
CA LYS A 851 -0.82 -16.43 32.04
C LYS A 851 0.06 -16.90 30.87
N SER A 852 0.41 -18.20 30.86
CA SER A 852 1.27 -18.87 29.90
C SER A 852 0.53 -19.43 28.68
N VAL A 853 -0.78 -19.20 28.56
CA VAL A 853 -1.61 -19.76 27.50
C VAL A 853 -2.23 -18.65 26.69
N ASN A 854 -2.07 -18.71 25.36
CA ASN A 854 -2.78 -17.91 24.37
C ASN A 854 -3.46 -18.86 23.40
N LEU A 855 -4.79 -18.82 23.34
CA LEU A 855 -5.60 -19.62 22.44
C LEU A 855 -6.37 -18.71 21.51
N GLY A 856 -6.43 -19.06 20.23
CA GLY A 856 -7.22 -18.36 19.25
C GLY A 856 -8.08 -19.30 18.43
N LEU A 857 -9.32 -18.92 18.24
CA LEU A 857 -10.21 -19.50 17.25
C LEU A 857 -10.37 -18.49 16.12
N THR A 858 -10.22 -18.95 14.90
CA THR A 858 -10.45 -18.14 13.70
C THR A 858 -11.45 -18.85 12.81
N GLY A 859 -12.47 -18.15 12.36
CA GLY A 859 -13.36 -18.56 11.30
C GLY A 859 -13.37 -17.48 10.22
N ALA A 860 -13.18 -17.85 8.95
CA ALA A 860 -13.32 -16.95 7.83
C ALA A 860 -14.12 -17.63 6.73
N ALA A 861 -15.03 -16.89 6.11
CA ALA A 861 -15.82 -17.37 4.98
C ALA A 861 -15.80 -16.31 3.88
N THR A 862 -15.55 -16.74 2.65
CA THR A 862 -15.67 -15.89 1.47
C THR A 862 -16.68 -16.52 0.53
N TYR A 863 -17.70 -15.77 0.20
CA TYR A 863 -18.72 -16.11 -0.77
C TYR A 863 -18.56 -15.25 -2.01
N ASN A 864 -18.52 -15.88 -3.17
CA ASN A 864 -18.48 -15.21 -4.45
C ASN A 864 -19.64 -15.71 -5.31
N HIS A 865 -20.48 -14.78 -5.75
CA HIS A 865 -21.58 -15.02 -6.69
C HIS A 865 -21.41 -14.09 -7.89
N GLN A 866 -21.57 -14.65 -9.07
CA GLN A 866 -21.55 -13.89 -10.32
C GLN A 866 -22.71 -14.29 -11.21
N ALA A 867 -23.25 -13.32 -11.95
CA ALA A 867 -24.30 -13.51 -12.93
C ALA A 867 -24.08 -12.58 -14.13
N SER A 868 -24.39 -13.04 -15.32
CA SER A 868 -24.30 -12.24 -16.55
C SER A 868 -25.60 -12.27 -17.33
N THR A 869 -25.82 -11.25 -18.16
CA THR A 869 -26.90 -11.23 -19.12
C THR A 869 -26.54 -11.99 -20.40
N LEU A 870 -25.32 -12.48 -20.53
CA LEU A 870 -24.90 -13.31 -21.65
C LEU A 870 -25.62 -14.65 -21.57
N GLU A 871 -26.22 -15.07 -22.68
CA GLU A 871 -26.94 -16.34 -22.77
C GLU A 871 -25.97 -17.53 -22.55
N GLY A 872 -26.43 -18.53 -21.79
CA GLY A 872 -25.60 -19.70 -21.44
C GLY A 872 -24.59 -19.48 -20.35
N TYR A 873 -24.53 -18.28 -19.75
CA TYR A 873 -23.59 -17.98 -18.67
C TYR A 873 -23.91 -18.79 -17.42
N ALA A 874 -22.97 -19.60 -16.98
CA ALA A 874 -23.07 -20.30 -15.69
C ALA A 874 -22.97 -19.26 -14.56
N SER A 875 -23.86 -19.32 -13.58
CA SER A 875 -23.85 -18.43 -12.41
C SER A 875 -23.24 -19.15 -11.22
N PRO A 876 -21.91 -19.14 -11.08
CA PRO A 876 -21.25 -19.87 -10.01
C PRO A 876 -21.50 -19.23 -8.65
N ASN A 877 -21.59 -20.11 -7.64
CA ASN A 877 -21.71 -19.78 -6.24
C ASN A 877 -20.59 -20.50 -5.49
N THR A 878 -19.46 -19.83 -5.30
CA THR A 878 -18.33 -20.46 -4.63
C THR A 878 -18.20 -20.00 -3.18
N TRP A 879 -17.86 -20.97 -2.31
CA TRP A 879 -17.59 -20.77 -0.91
C TRP A 879 -16.18 -21.24 -0.58
N ASN A 880 -15.40 -20.36 0.01
CA ASN A 880 -14.14 -20.66 0.63
C ASN A 880 -14.29 -20.41 2.13
N VAL A 881 -14.28 -21.48 2.92
CA VAL A 881 -14.42 -21.41 4.37
C VAL A 881 -13.12 -21.89 5.01
N ARG A 882 -12.64 -21.14 5.97
CA ARG A 882 -11.48 -21.48 6.77
C ARG A 882 -11.84 -21.38 8.23
N TYR A 883 -11.53 -22.40 9.00
CA TYR A 883 -11.70 -22.38 10.45
C TYR A 883 -10.57 -23.14 11.12
N GLY A 884 -10.09 -22.62 12.23
CA GLY A 884 -8.93 -23.19 12.88
C GLY A 884 -8.75 -22.80 14.33
N LEU A 885 -7.96 -23.60 15.00
CA LEU A 885 -7.48 -23.40 16.36
C LEU A 885 -5.98 -23.16 16.32
N HIS A 886 -5.54 -22.09 16.94
CA HIS A 886 -4.13 -21.83 17.15
C HIS A 886 -3.83 -21.59 18.63
N ALA A 887 -2.68 -22.03 19.07
CA ALA A 887 -2.28 -22.00 20.47
C ALA A 887 -0.80 -21.63 20.61
N VAL A 888 -0.50 -20.81 21.61
CA VAL A 888 0.85 -20.62 22.14
C VAL A 888 0.83 -20.91 23.61
N VAL A 889 1.68 -21.85 24.04
CA VAL A 889 1.74 -22.32 25.44
C VAL A 889 3.17 -22.29 25.91
N ASP A 890 3.42 -21.51 26.99
CA ASP A 890 4.70 -21.56 27.67
C ASP A 890 4.72 -22.78 28.58
N LEU A 891 5.67 -23.67 28.33
CA LEU A 891 5.89 -24.90 29.06
C LEU A 891 7.02 -24.72 30.12
N PRO A 892 7.16 -25.65 31.10
CA PRO A 892 8.32 -25.66 31.99
C PRO A 892 9.65 -25.63 31.23
N TRP A 893 10.73 -25.28 31.93
CA TRP A 893 12.12 -25.22 31.41
C TRP A 893 12.34 -24.23 30.25
N HIS A 894 11.59 -23.12 30.20
CA HIS A 894 11.67 -22.13 29.12
C HIS A 894 11.41 -22.70 27.72
N LEU A 895 10.55 -23.72 27.64
CA LEU A 895 10.01 -24.24 26.39
C LEU A 895 8.74 -23.48 26.05
N GLN A 896 8.52 -23.25 24.76
CA GLN A 896 7.27 -22.71 24.23
C GLN A 896 6.82 -23.55 23.04
N LEU A 897 5.59 -24.01 23.10
CA LEU A 897 4.92 -24.70 21.99
C LEU A 897 3.95 -23.75 21.29
N SER A 898 4.05 -23.68 19.99
CA SER A 898 3.05 -23.06 19.12
C SER A 898 2.51 -24.09 18.16
N SER A 899 1.20 -24.11 17.98
CA SER A 899 0.52 -25.03 17.06
C SER A 899 -0.63 -24.32 16.37
N ASP A 900 -0.84 -24.64 15.11
CA ASP A 900 -1.91 -24.14 14.26
C ASP A 900 -2.52 -25.30 13.50
N LEU A 901 -3.80 -25.53 13.72
CA LEU A 901 -4.59 -26.54 13.03
C LEU A 901 -5.73 -25.83 12.32
N THR A 902 -5.67 -25.81 11.00
CA THR A 902 -6.61 -25.06 10.16
C THR A 902 -7.22 -25.95 9.09
N MET A 903 -8.53 -25.94 9.01
CA MET A 903 -9.32 -26.60 7.97
C MET A 903 -9.66 -25.55 6.89
N PHE A 904 -9.37 -25.88 5.64
CA PHE A 904 -9.78 -25.16 4.46
C PHE A 904 -10.85 -25.96 3.72
N THR A 905 -12.04 -25.42 3.60
CA THR A 905 -13.18 -26.07 2.95
C THR A 905 -13.57 -25.27 1.73
N ARG A 906 -13.64 -25.90 0.57
CA ARG A 906 -14.04 -25.27 -0.70
C ARG A 906 -15.26 -25.98 -1.26
N ARG A 907 -16.24 -25.19 -1.72
CA ARG A 907 -17.50 -25.69 -2.28
C ARG A 907 -18.00 -24.78 -3.40
N GLY A 908 -18.78 -25.35 -4.30
CA GLY A 908 -19.42 -24.64 -5.41
C GLY A 908 -18.51 -24.43 -6.62
N TYR A 909 -17.34 -25.08 -6.64
CA TYR A 909 -16.46 -25.08 -7.79
C TYR A 909 -16.97 -26.07 -8.84
N GLU A 910 -16.79 -25.73 -10.10
CA GLU A 910 -17.24 -26.57 -11.21
C GLU A 910 -16.38 -27.81 -11.36
N THR A 911 -15.08 -27.68 -11.13
CA THR A 911 -14.14 -28.79 -11.11
C THR A 911 -14.27 -29.55 -9.80
N ALA A 912 -14.72 -30.81 -9.87
CA ALA A 912 -15.03 -31.63 -8.70
C ALA A 912 -13.84 -31.77 -7.71
N SER A 913 -12.62 -31.92 -8.24
CA SER A 913 -11.38 -32.02 -7.42
C SER A 913 -11.04 -30.77 -6.62
N MET A 914 -11.62 -29.63 -6.97
CA MET A 914 -11.44 -28.37 -6.23
C MET A 914 -12.41 -28.22 -5.05
N ASN A 915 -13.52 -29.01 -5.01
CA ASN A 915 -14.47 -29.06 -3.90
C ASN A 915 -13.96 -30.03 -2.81
N ARG A 916 -12.98 -29.57 -2.02
CA ARG A 916 -12.24 -30.40 -1.07
C ARG A 916 -12.07 -29.76 0.30
N ASP A 917 -11.70 -30.59 1.25
CA ASP A 917 -11.35 -30.23 2.61
C ASP A 917 -9.87 -30.53 2.85
N ASP A 918 -9.10 -29.48 3.18
CA ASP A 918 -7.67 -29.58 3.44
C ASP A 918 -7.40 -29.25 4.92
N LEU A 919 -7.10 -30.24 5.74
CA LEU A 919 -6.65 -30.04 7.11
C LEU A 919 -5.14 -29.81 7.12
N VAL A 920 -4.71 -28.62 7.47
CA VAL A 920 -3.31 -28.24 7.57
C VAL A 920 -2.91 -28.11 9.02
N TRP A 921 -1.82 -28.76 9.40
CA TRP A 921 -1.27 -28.70 10.75
C TRP A 921 0.18 -28.22 10.73
N ASN A 922 0.45 -27.11 11.45
CA ASN A 922 1.77 -26.53 11.63
C ASN A 922 2.12 -26.50 13.12
N ALA A 923 3.39 -26.67 13.45
CA ALA A 923 3.85 -26.62 14.83
C ALA A 923 5.28 -26.03 14.93
N ARG A 924 5.56 -25.37 16.05
CA ARG A 924 6.89 -24.93 16.46
C ARG A 924 7.13 -25.24 17.92
N LEU A 925 8.28 -25.82 18.22
CA LEU A 925 8.80 -25.93 19.56
C LEU A 925 10.03 -25.04 19.68
N SER A 926 10.07 -24.16 20.67
CA SER A 926 11.21 -23.26 20.91
C SER A 926 11.71 -23.36 22.34
N LYS A 927 13.01 -23.15 22.53
CA LYS A 927 13.68 -23.13 23.83
C LYS A 927 14.63 -21.96 23.93
N SER A 928 14.43 -21.08 24.89
CA SER A 928 15.31 -19.96 25.16
C SER A 928 16.37 -20.34 26.19
N LEU A 929 17.60 -19.96 25.89
CA LEU A 929 18.82 -20.18 26.69
C LEU A 929 19.54 -18.83 26.93
N TRP A 930 20.44 -18.81 27.89
CA TRP A 930 21.32 -17.67 28.19
C TRP A 930 20.57 -16.33 28.38
N ARG A 931 19.53 -16.33 29.24
CA ARG A 931 18.69 -15.15 29.46
C ARG A 931 18.09 -14.59 28.15
N ASN A 932 17.58 -15.47 27.31
CA ASN A 932 16.96 -15.18 26.01
C ASN A 932 17.91 -14.62 24.95
N GLN A 933 19.22 -14.80 25.10
CA GLN A 933 20.18 -14.46 24.06
C GLN A 933 20.25 -15.51 22.94
N LEU A 934 20.05 -16.77 23.27
CA LEU A 934 20.03 -17.89 22.33
C LEU A 934 18.66 -18.56 22.36
N THR A 935 18.03 -18.74 21.21
CA THR A 935 16.80 -19.51 21.07
C THR A 935 16.99 -20.61 20.04
N LEU A 936 16.69 -21.84 20.45
CA LEU A 936 16.63 -23.01 19.57
C LEU A 936 15.17 -23.24 19.18
N MET A 937 14.91 -23.56 17.92
CA MET A 937 13.55 -23.82 17.41
C MET A 937 13.56 -25.02 16.50
N VAL A 938 12.44 -25.75 16.53
CA VAL A 938 12.09 -26.78 15.55
C VAL A 938 10.74 -26.40 14.97
N ASP A 939 10.70 -26.15 13.68
CA ASP A 939 9.51 -25.87 12.90
C ASP A 939 9.09 -27.13 12.14
N ALA A 940 7.80 -27.41 12.11
CA ALA A 940 7.19 -28.39 11.25
C ALA A 940 6.03 -27.73 10.48
N TRP A 941 6.19 -27.65 9.18
CA TRP A 941 5.24 -27.04 8.25
C TRP A 941 4.45 -28.11 7.52
N ASP A 942 3.12 -27.93 7.48
CA ASP A 942 2.18 -28.83 6.79
C ASP A 942 2.46 -30.32 7.11
N ILE A 943 2.40 -30.64 8.41
CA ILE A 943 2.75 -31.98 8.93
C ILE A 943 1.96 -33.08 8.21
N LEU A 944 0.69 -32.80 7.87
CA LEU A 944 -0.21 -33.74 7.22
C LEU A 944 -0.01 -33.81 5.70
N GLY A 945 0.67 -32.84 5.08
CA GLY A 945 0.93 -32.79 3.65
C GLY A 945 -0.32 -32.52 2.80
N ASN A 946 -1.29 -31.80 3.35
CA ASN A 946 -2.58 -31.56 2.70
C ASN A 946 -2.72 -30.15 2.11
N LEU A 947 -1.69 -29.31 2.24
CA LEU A 947 -1.78 -27.92 1.77
C LEU A 947 -1.95 -27.87 0.25
N SER A 948 -2.96 -27.18 -0.23
CA SER A 948 -3.22 -26.92 -1.64
C SER A 948 -3.54 -25.45 -1.89
N ASN A 949 -3.19 -24.94 -3.06
CA ASN A 949 -3.51 -23.60 -3.49
C ASN A 949 -4.42 -23.63 -4.73
N VAL A 950 -5.66 -23.27 -4.54
CA VAL A 950 -6.67 -23.20 -5.59
C VAL A 950 -7.13 -21.76 -5.70
N ASN A 951 -7.14 -21.21 -6.92
CA ASN A 951 -7.66 -19.91 -7.25
C ASN A 951 -8.74 -20.04 -8.33
N ALA A 952 -9.85 -19.34 -8.15
CA ALA A 952 -10.91 -19.30 -9.12
C ALA A 952 -11.39 -17.87 -9.34
N GLY A 953 -11.80 -17.56 -10.55
CA GLY A 953 -12.34 -16.28 -10.92
C GLY A 953 -13.25 -16.38 -12.12
N MET A 954 -13.95 -15.28 -12.40
CA MET A 954 -14.88 -15.18 -13.50
C MET A 954 -15.02 -13.73 -13.96
N ASN A 955 -15.30 -13.56 -15.23
CA ASN A 955 -15.70 -12.29 -15.84
C ASN A 955 -16.87 -12.53 -16.80
N SER A 956 -17.25 -11.51 -17.56
CA SER A 956 -18.33 -11.60 -18.56
C SER A 956 -18.08 -12.61 -19.67
N ARG A 957 -16.85 -13.03 -19.88
CA ARG A 957 -16.39 -13.85 -20.97
C ARG A 957 -16.02 -15.26 -20.57
N SER A 958 -15.42 -15.45 -19.40
CA SER A 958 -14.83 -16.73 -19.00
C SER A 958 -14.89 -16.96 -17.50
N MET A 959 -14.82 -18.22 -17.12
CA MET A 959 -14.62 -18.70 -15.76
C MET A 959 -13.35 -19.56 -15.74
N TRP A 960 -12.55 -19.48 -14.67
CA TRP A 960 -11.33 -20.27 -14.53
C TRP A 960 -11.14 -20.79 -13.12
N GLU A 961 -10.51 -21.94 -13.03
CA GLU A 961 -10.16 -22.63 -11.80
C GLU A 961 -8.74 -23.21 -11.94
N TYR A 962 -7.79 -22.70 -11.16
CA TYR A 962 -6.39 -23.09 -11.28
C TYR A 962 -5.80 -23.51 -9.94
N TYR A 963 -4.93 -24.50 -9.99
CA TYR A 963 -3.97 -24.84 -8.95
C TYR A 963 -2.66 -24.11 -9.16
N THR A 964 -2.00 -23.76 -8.06
CA THR A 964 -0.63 -23.22 -8.08
C THR A 964 0.24 -24.06 -7.14
N ASN A 965 1.50 -24.31 -7.50
CA ASN A 965 2.43 -25.03 -6.66
C ASN A 965 2.69 -24.30 -5.34
N VAL A 966 2.88 -25.07 -4.28
CA VAL A 966 3.13 -24.57 -2.91
C VAL A 966 4.39 -25.19 -2.34
N ILE A 967 4.94 -24.58 -1.29
CA ILE A 967 6.02 -25.19 -0.52
C ILE A 967 5.55 -26.53 0.05
N PRO A 968 6.23 -27.66 -0.26
CA PRO A 968 5.90 -28.96 0.31
C PRO A 968 6.17 -28.95 1.83
N ARG A 969 5.62 -29.96 2.51
CA ARG A 969 5.88 -30.18 3.94
C ARG A 969 7.38 -30.26 4.24
N TYR A 970 7.80 -29.62 5.33
CA TYR A 970 9.18 -29.70 5.79
C TYR A 970 9.27 -29.58 7.32
N ALA A 971 10.38 -30.07 7.87
CA ALA A 971 10.82 -29.79 9.22
C ALA A 971 12.15 -29.02 9.17
N MET A 972 12.33 -28.02 10.05
CA MET A 972 13.52 -27.18 10.08
C MET A 972 13.97 -26.94 11.52
N PHE A 973 15.25 -27.17 11.77
CA PHE A 973 15.92 -26.71 12.98
C PHE A 973 16.41 -25.29 12.77
N ARG A 974 16.19 -24.40 13.75
CA ARG A 974 16.61 -23.00 13.70
C ARG A 974 17.33 -22.58 14.98
N LEU A 975 18.29 -21.70 14.83
CA LEU A 975 19.07 -21.11 15.90
C LEU A 975 19.00 -19.60 15.77
N VAL A 976 18.54 -18.89 16.80
CA VAL A 976 18.49 -17.42 16.84
C VAL A 976 19.41 -16.93 17.94
N TYR A 977 20.37 -16.08 17.58
CA TYR A 977 21.26 -15.42 18.55
C TYR A 977 21.00 -13.91 18.55
N ARG A 978 20.83 -13.35 19.74
CA ARG A 978 20.49 -11.95 19.96
C ARG A 978 21.59 -11.25 20.71
N LEU A 979 22.14 -10.18 20.13
CA LEU A 979 23.15 -9.34 20.72
C LEU A 979 22.53 -7.99 21.11
N ASN A 980 22.68 -7.62 22.37
CA ASN A 980 22.35 -6.28 22.87
C ASN A 980 23.54 -5.76 23.67
N ARG A 981 24.22 -4.76 23.13
CA ARG A 981 25.38 -4.16 23.78
C ARG A 981 25.14 -2.67 23.98
N GLN A 982 24.84 -2.30 25.24
CA GLN A 982 24.73 -0.89 25.62
C GLN A 982 26.12 -0.28 25.79
N PRO A 983 26.30 1.03 25.52
CA PRO A 983 27.54 1.72 25.88
C PRO A 983 27.73 1.61 27.39
N LYS A 984 28.95 1.27 27.79
CA LYS A 984 29.32 1.33 29.21
C LYS A 984 29.06 2.75 29.71
N LYS A 985 28.37 2.89 30.83
CA LYS A 985 28.30 4.18 31.54
C LYS A 985 29.74 4.64 31.80
N LYS A 986 30.16 5.74 31.18
CA LYS A 986 31.38 6.47 31.61
C LYS A 986 31.03 7.25 32.83
#